data_dbdbff759b6eb8686990d4c403704d4e
#
_entry.id   dbdbff759b6eb8686990d4c403704d4e
#
_cell.length_a   1.000
_cell.length_b   1.000
_cell.length_c   1.000
_cell.angle_alpha   90.00
_cell.angle_beta   90.00
_cell.angle_gamma   90.00
#
_symmetry.space_group_name_H-M   'P 1'
#
loop_
_entity.id
_entity.type
_entity.pdbx_description
1 polymer ?
#
loop_
_entity_poly.entity_id
_entity_poly.type
_entity_poly.pdbx_seq_one_letter_code
_entity_poly.pdbx_strand_id
1 'polypeptide(L)'
;MPSLPLTPHIEGVLDKTRELSAILHRNGADIDLFFHCFLNDLSQSCATIFKKVNVDPRDLLKESREVLNKKRKNKNVTKSLKTDIRKLLKEADQVSKENFELDYIPPEIALMMFFDEKHAPKVIKKLYPQGDEQSDCIVLGFITECSLTAKDFELSDELNKLTIDKPDDWIDMFDKNEILSQFAENLNLKGLNGEIDKIVDFDGKMDELSTTLCRKKKPNALLVGPAGTGKTSLVEGLANKIVMGDAPELIANKVIYSVSLSSMVAGTEYRGQFEKRLEDFVNEAKKYTNLILFIDEVHTLIGAGGATSNSLEASNILKPELARGTISCIGATTINEYTNTIKRDTALDRRFERIIIREPSRFEMEEILPTIASYYEKFHTVKYTNSFLDNVIDYCEKYIPNKFYPDKAIDIIDHCGAQAKVNFWHVTPSIKEIQVETMKAALDPKKDHTELLERLNNSLEKWTEGVPEEKPEVKLSHLKDFFSKKRNPLSNTVLIDKCFKCIEKSIVGQKELLKNLKEKITLSSLGIRKTDNFSSPDCYVVSGSKFSGKSYFLDIFKDTLQKHGVNVLSYSGVHFADLYAPHKIATSQGNNTSLCEKVLITPNSVIIIDDFHKVDNSSIPLFNQIFKDGRFQMNNGDMADFTNCIIFLTSDLSNSQSSMGFQEAKSDKDNLMIHPDILKHVDECFPLKEIDERGLRRILWMKLKRLKNRLKDNEVELNFDFKYIKSIIDSLSNEKVKIEALNKKILSEITTYVSNSILEGNKKIQLSIEKS
;
A
#
# COMPACT_ATOMS: atom_id res chain seq x y z
N MET A 1 52.37 -3.41 -1.69
CA MET A 1 52.31 -2.20 -2.54
C MET A 1 51.50 -1.22 -1.74
N PRO A 2 51.87 0.05 -1.63
CA PRO A 2 50.98 1.03 -1.01
C PRO A 2 49.67 1.01 -1.79
N SER A 3 48.55 0.93 -1.07
CA SER A 3 47.21 1.03 -1.64
C SER A 3 47.11 2.39 -2.31
N LEU A 4 46.78 2.42 -3.61
CA LEU A 4 46.46 3.66 -4.31
C LEU A 4 45.17 4.20 -3.65
N PRO A 5 45.10 5.49 -3.39
CA PRO A 5 43.92 6.12 -2.78
C PRO A 5 42.84 6.22 -3.89
N LEU A 6 41.93 5.26 -3.90
CA LEU A 6 40.86 5.16 -4.87
C LEU A 6 39.53 5.60 -4.24
N THR A 7 38.68 6.26 -5.01
CA THR A 7 37.31 6.47 -4.55
C THR A 7 36.52 5.15 -4.53
N PRO A 8 35.51 5.00 -3.65
CA PRO A 8 34.68 3.78 -3.59
C PRO A 8 34.08 3.40 -4.93
N HIS A 9 33.74 4.39 -5.77
CA HIS A 9 33.23 4.18 -7.13
C HIS A 9 34.27 3.45 -8.02
N ILE A 10 35.51 3.94 -8.07
CA ILE A 10 36.56 3.32 -8.87
C ILE A 10 36.93 1.93 -8.34
N GLU A 11 36.93 1.74 -7.04
CA GLU A 11 37.13 0.41 -6.42
C GLU A 11 36.06 -0.57 -6.87
N GLY A 12 34.78 -0.16 -6.81
CA GLY A 12 33.67 -0.97 -7.27
C GLY A 12 33.76 -1.35 -8.75
N VAL A 13 34.16 -0.42 -9.61
CA VAL A 13 34.38 -0.68 -11.04
C VAL A 13 35.56 -1.65 -11.25
N LEU A 14 36.63 -1.52 -10.48
CA LEU A 14 37.78 -2.44 -10.57
C LEU A 14 37.40 -3.86 -10.13
N ASP A 15 36.59 -4.02 -9.10
CA ASP A 15 36.13 -5.33 -8.64
C ASP A 15 35.22 -5.98 -9.68
N LYS A 16 34.26 -5.25 -10.25
CA LYS A 16 33.45 -5.71 -11.38
C LYS A 16 34.32 -6.12 -12.57
N THR A 17 35.39 -5.36 -12.85
CA THR A 17 36.35 -5.68 -13.92
C THR A 17 37.11 -6.98 -13.66
N ARG A 18 37.51 -7.24 -12.43
CA ARG A 18 38.15 -8.50 -12.00
C ARG A 18 37.24 -9.70 -12.16
N GLU A 19 35.99 -9.55 -11.72
CA GLU A 19 34.95 -10.59 -11.84
C GLU A 19 34.64 -10.91 -13.29
N LEU A 20 34.39 -9.89 -14.09
CA LEU A 20 34.10 -10.04 -15.52
C LEU A 20 35.26 -10.65 -16.29
N SER A 21 36.52 -10.34 -15.92
CA SER A 21 37.70 -10.97 -16.48
C SER A 21 37.71 -12.49 -16.25
N ALA A 22 37.28 -12.94 -15.10
CA ALA A 22 37.17 -14.36 -14.79
C ALA A 22 36.02 -15.04 -15.57
N ILE A 23 34.87 -14.40 -15.63
CA ILE A 23 33.67 -14.88 -16.37
C ILE A 23 33.98 -15.02 -17.86
N LEU A 24 34.68 -14.06 -18.45
CA LEU A 24 35.06 -14.07 -19.88
C LEU A 24 36.27 -14.96 -20.19
N HIS A 25 36.75 -15.77 -19.24
CA HIS A 25 37.92 -16.64 -19.41
C HIS A 25 39.16 -15.91 -19.93
N ARG A 26 39.55 -14.79 -19.31
CA ARG A 26 40.71 -13.98 -19.69
C ARG A 26 41.89 -14.15 -18.74
N ASN A 27 43.05 -13.98 -19.27
CA ASN A 27 44.29 -13.92 -18.48
C ASN A 27 44.51 -12.51 -17.94
N GLY A 28 43.74 -12.15 -16.90
CA GLY A 28 43.76 -10.85 -16.23
C GLY A 28 42.94 -9.78 -16.94
N ALA A 29 42.49 -8.79 -16.13
CA ALA A 29 41.72 -7.64 -16.58
C ALA A 29 42.62 -6.64 -17.32
N ASP A 30 42.24 -6.27 -18.53
CA ASP A 30 42.93 -5.28 -19.36
C ASP A 30 42.16 -3.95 -19.41
N ILE A 31 42.79 -2.93 -20.02
CA ILE A 31 42.25 -1.58 -20.08
C ILE A 31 40.92 -1.50 -20.86
N ASP A 32 40.75 -2.31 -21.92
CA ASP A 32 39.52 -2.32 -22.70
C ASP A 32 38.34 -2.85 -21.84
N LEU A 33 38.61 -3.83 -20.97
CA LEU A 33 37.63 -4.38 -20.05
C LEU A 33 37.33 -3.41 -18.91
N PHE A 34 38.35 -2.73 -18.39
CA PHE A 34 38.18 -1.70 -17.37
C PHE A 34 37.35 -0.53 -17.89
N PHE A 35 37.64 -0.04 -19.09
CA PHE A 35 36.84 0.99 -19.74
C PHE A 35 35.40 0.56 -19.97
N HIS A 36 35.15 -0.68 -20.36
CA HIS A 36 33.82 -1.21 -20.54
C HIS A 36 33.03 -1.22 -19.23
N CYS A 37 33.62 -1.68 -18.13
CA CYS A 37 33.01 -1.67 -16.82
C CYS A 37 32.76 -0.23 -16.32
N PHE A 38 33.68 0.67 -16.59
CA PHE A 38 33.54 2.09 -16.25
C PHE A 38 32.35 2.74 -16.97
N LEU A 39 32.17 2.47 -18.26
CA LEU A 39 31.04 2.96 -19.04
C LEU A 39 29.70 2.39 -18.58
N ASN A 40 29.67 1.17 -18.06
CA ASN A 40 28.45 0.55 -17.51
C ASN A 40 28.06 1.12 -16.13
N ASP A 41 29.01 1.75 -15.43
CA ASP A 41 28.83 2.26 -14.08
C ASP A 41 29.41 3.69 -13.99
N LEU A 42 28.81 4.60 -14.75
CA LEU A 42 29.25 6.00 -14.80
C LEU A 42 28.78 6.75 -13.56
N SER A 43 29.69 7.50 -12.93
CA SER A 43 29.29 8.48 -11.91
C SER A 43 28.41 9.58 -12.53
N GLN A 44 27.62 10.26 -11.70
CA GLN A 44 26.73 11.33 -12.17
C GLN A 44 27.51 12.48 -12.83
N SER A 45 28.67 12.81 -12.29
CA SER A 45 29.60 13.82 -12.83
C SER A 45 30.14 13.39 -14.19
N CYS A 46 30.64 12.15 -14.33
CA CYS A 46 31.08 11.61 -15.61
C CYS A 46 29.96 11.60 -16.66
N ALA A 47 28.74 11.21 -16.29
CA ALA A 47 27.59 11.25 -17.20
C ALA A 47 27.28 12.68 -17.67
N THR A 48 27.46 13.69 -16.81
CA THR A 48 27.31 15.10 -17.18
C THR A 48 28.38 15.56 -18.17
N ILE A 49 29.63 15.10 -17.99
CA ILE A 49 30.74 15.40 -18.92
C ILE A 49 30.42 14.83 -20.32
N PHE A 50 29.98 13.58 -20.42
CA PHE A 50 29.54 12.99 -21.68
C PHE A 50 28.46 13.82 -22.38
N LYS A 51 27.48 14.33 -21.62
CA LYS A 51 26.43 15.20 -22.16
C LYS A 51 26.95 16.54 -22.65
N LYS A 52 27.90 17.16 -21.95
CA LYS A 52 28.53 18.44 -22.33
C LYS A 52 29.38 18.32 -23.60
N VAL A 53 30.09 17.22 -23.74
CA VAL A 53 30.92 16.94 -24.94
C VAL A 53 30.06 16.42 -26.12
N ASN A 54 28.74 16.23 -25.90
CA ASN A 54 27.79 15.72 -26.89
C ASN A 54 28.15 14.33 -27.46
N VAL A 55 28.65 13.45 -26.60
CA VAL A 55 28.97 12.05 -26.93
C VAL A 55 28.02 11.14 -26.14
N ASP A 56 27.35 10.20 -26.82
CA ASP A 56 26.52 9.22 -26.14
C ASP A 56 27.40 8.06 -25.62
N PRO A 57 27.44 7.84 -24.28
CA PRO A 57 28.19 6.73 -23.70
C PRO A 57 27.70 5.34 -24.15
N ARG A 58 26.48 5.23 -24.67
CA ARG A 58 25.91 3.98 -25.18
C ARG A 58 26.59 3.53 -26.48
N ASP A 59 26.94 4.47 -27.34
CA ASP A 59 27.68 4.17 -28.60
C ASP A 59 29.07 3.62 -28.29
N LEU A 60 29.75 4.24 -27.32
CA LEU A 60 31.04 3.74 -26.84
C LEU A 60 30.93 2.36 -26.21
N LEU A 61 29.84 2.13 -25.47
CA LEU A 61 29.56 0.84 -24.81
C LEU A 61 29.33 -0.26 -25.86
N LYS A 62 28.58 0.02 -26.92
CA LYS A 62 28.30 -0.90 -28.03
C LYS A 62 29.59 -1.29 -28.74
N GLU A 63 30.37 -0.32 -29.12
CA GLU A 63 31.69 -0.55 -29.78
C GLU A 63 32.69 -1.28 -28.86
N SER A 64 32.68 -0.97 -27.59
CA SER A 64 33.49 -1.65 -26.58
C SER A 64 33.16 -3.15 -26.48
N ARG A 65 31.87 -3.51 -26.53
CA ARG A 65 31.41 -4.93 -26.58
C ARG A 65 31.93 -5.62 -27.81
N GLU A 66 31.92 -4.99 -28.98
CA GLU A 66 32.49 -5.57 -30.23
C GLU A 66 34.00 -5.83 -30.11
N VAL A 67 34.73 -4.89 -29.54
CA VAL A 67 36.17 -5.07 -29.30
C VAL A 67 36.44 -6.22 -28.35
N LEU A 68 35.63 -6.34 -27.31
CA LEU A 68 35.76 -7.40 -26.32
C LEU A 68 35.41 -8.78 -26.90
N ASN A 69 34.40 -8.88 -27.74
CA ASN A 69 33.98 -10.14 -28.38
C ASN A 69 35.01 -10.68 -29.40
N LYS A 70 35.79 -9.81 -30.02
CA LYS A 70 36.85 -10.22 -30.94
C LYS A 70 38.10 -10.80 -30.25
N LYS A 71 38.22 -10.69 -28.92
CA LYS A 71 39.34 -11.24 -28.15
C LYS A 71 39.17 -12.72 -27.87
N ARG A 72 40.21 -13.55 -28.13
CA ARG A 72 40.17 -15.02 -27.89
C ARG A 72 40.08 -15.35 -26.40
N LYS A 73 39.29 -16.39 -26.06
CA LYS A 73 39.27 -17.01 -24.73
C LYS A 73 40.60 -17.68 -24.40
N ASN A 74 41.08 -17.55 -23.20
CA ASN A 74 42.37 -18.08 -22.76
C ASN A 74 42.18 -19.24 -21.76
N LYS A 75 43.05 -20.26 -21.77
CA LYS A 75 42.96 -21.40 -20.84
C LYS A 75 43.38 -21.04 -19.41
N ASN A 76 44.20 -20.00 -19.24
CA ASN A 76 44.64 -19.54 -17.91
C ASN A 76 43.82 -18.33 -17.49
N VAL A 77 42.86 -18.53 -16.58
CA VAL A 77 41.98 -17.48 -16.03
C VAL A 77 42.63 -16.90 -14.78
N THR A 78 42.84 -15.58 -14.74
CA THR A 78 43.31 -14.88 -13.52
C THR A 78 42.45 -13.66 -13.23
N LYS A 79 42.18 -13.37 -11.95
CA LYS A 79 41.52 -12.14 -11.51
C LYS A 79 42.48 -10.95 -11.34
N SER A 80 43.70 -11.03 -11.83
CA SER A 80 44.72 -10.00 -11.67
C SER A 80 44.52 -8.84 -12.64
N LEU A 81 44.80 -7.62 -12.20
CA LEU A 81 44.83 -6.43 -13.04
C LEU A 81 46.15 -6.45 -13.85
N LYS A 82 46.06 -6.23 -15.16
CA LYS A 82 47.25 -6.09 -16.01
C LYS A 82 47.99 -4.80 -15.72
N THR A 83 49.24 -4.76 -16.19
CA THR A 83 50.16 -3.63 -16.02
C THR A 83 49.61 -2.33 -16.55
N ASP A 84 48.81 -2.37 -17.62
CA ASP A 84 48.22 -1.17 -18.25
C ASP A 84 47.29 -0.41 -17.34
N ILE A 85 46.37 -1.11 -16.66
CA ILE A 85 45.43 -0.50 -15.66
C ILE A 85 46.24 0.06 -14.47
N ARG A 86 47.28 -0.65 -14.03
CA ARG A 86 48.13 -0.18 -12.92
C ARG A 86 48.92 1.07 -13.25
N LYS A 87 49.36 1.19 -14.51
CA LYS A 87 50.03 2.39 -15.00
C LYS A 87 49.09 3.56 -15.09
N LEU A 88 47.90 3.35 -15.69
CA LEU A 88 46.84 4.38 -15.75
C LEU A 88 46.50 4.93 -14.35
N LEU A 89 46.24 4.04 -13.38
CA LEU A 89 45.89 4.48 -12.02
C LEU A 89 47.05 5.19 -11.31
N LYS A 90 48.30 4.83 -11.57
CA LYS A 90 49.45 5.54 -11.01
C LYS A 90 49.61 6.94 -11.59
N GLU A 91 49.45 7.08 -12.91
CA GLU A 91 49.51 8.39 -13.57
C GLU A 91 48.31 9.24 -13.17
N ALA A 92 47.10 8.62 -12.99
CA ALA A 92 45.94 9.32 -12.49
C ALA A 92 46.15 9.85 -11.04
N ASP A 93 46.78 9.07 -10.15
CA ASP A 93 47.14 9.50 -8.77
C ASP A 93 48.16 10.64 -8.82
N GLN A 94 49.15 10.59 -9.71
CA GLN A 94 50.09 11.66 -9.89
C GLN A 94 49.43 12.95 -10.39
N VAL A 95 48.56 12.85 -11.41
CA VAL A 95 47.80 13.99 -11.95
C VAL A 95 46.87 14.56 -10.91
N SER A 96 46.21 13.73 -10.11
CA SER A 96 45.31 14.18 -9.00
C SER A 96 46.09 15.03 -7.99
N LYS A 97 47.31 14.58 -7.61
CA LYS A 97 48.13 15.28 -6.62
C LYS A 97 48.80 16.53 -7.14
N GLU A 98 49.40 16.45 -8.36
CA GLU A 98 50.20 17.54 -8.92
C GLU A 98 49.38 18.68 -9.52
N ASN A 99 48.24 18.35 -10.15
CA ASN A 99 47.44 19.33 -10.89
C ASN A 99 46.16 19.78 -10.13
N PHE A 100 45.69 18.98 -9.19
CA PHE A 100 44.39 19.19 -8.49
C PHE A 100 44.51 19.11 -6.98
N GLU A 101 45.68 18.94 -6.41
CA GLU A 101 45.95 18.83 -4.96
C GLU A 101 45.07 17.81 -4.21
N LEU A 102 44.55 16.81 -4.90
CA LEU A 102 43.67 15.79 -4.36
C LEU A 102 44.49 14.58 -3.86
N ASP A 103 44.16 14.11 -2.64
CA ASP A 103 44.81 12.91 -2.05
C ASP A 103 44.21 11.58 -2.56
N TYR A 104 43.24 11.62 -3.49
CA TYR A 104 42.56 10.46 -4.05
C TYR A 104 42.31 10.63 -5.55
N ILE A 105 42.01 9.53 -6.26
CA ILE A 105 41.68 9.54 -7.66
C ILE A 105 40.15 9.64 -7.87
N PRO A 106 39.60 10.77 -8.33
CA PRO A 106 38.20 10.89 -8.67
C PRO A 106 37.87 10.23 -10.01
N PRO A 107 36.60 9.83 -10.24
CA PRO A 107 36.14 9.19 -11.47
C PRO A 107 36.44 10.03 -12.74
N GLU A 108 36.40 11.34 -12.64
CA GLU A 108 36.66 12.29 -13.73
C GLU A 108 38.10 12.23 -14.19
N ILE A 109 39.07 12.14 -13.29
CA ILE A 109 40.48 11.99 -13.62
C ILE A 109 40.69 10.60 -14.25
N ALA A 110 40.08 9.54 -13.77
CA ALA A 110 40.13 8.23 -14.40
C ALA A 110 39.52 8.26 -15.82
N LEU A 111 38.41 8.99 -16.02
CA LEU A 111 37.79 9.21 -17.33
C LEU A 111 38.73 9.96 -18.25
N MET A 112 39.36 11.04 -17.79
CA MET A 112 40.34 11.82 -18.55
C MET A 112 41.49 10.94 -19.06
N MET A 113 42.01 10.05 -18.22
CA MET A 113 43.12 9.15 -18.59
C MET A 113 42.74 8.15 -19.68
N PHE A 114 41.48 7.80 -19.88
CA PHE A 114 41.06 6.98 -21.02
C PHE A 114 41.11 7.71 -22.34
N PHE A 115 41.09 9.02 -22.35
CA PHE A 115 41.24 9.85 -23.54
C PHE A 115 42.70 10.33 -23.75
N ASP A 116 43.61 10.03 -22.81
CA ASP A 116 45.03 10.27 -23.01
C ASP A 116 45.62 9.23 -23.98
N GLU A 117 46.46 9.68 -24.89
CA GLU A 117 47.07 8.88 -25.96
C GLU A 117 47.74 7.59 -25.45
N LYS A 118 48.45 7.67 -24.32
CA LYS A 118 49.21 6.54 -23.73
C LYS A 118 48.30 5.44 -23.20
N HIS A 119 47.12 5.80 -22.68
CA HIS A 119 46.21 4.91 -21.97
C HIS A 119 44.91 4.66 -22.71
N ALA A 120 44.67 5.26 -23.85
CA ALA A 120 43.43 5.12 -24.59
C ALA A 120 43.10 3.66 -24.93
N PRO A 121 41.91 3.17 -24.57
CA PRO A 121 41.37 1.86 -24.97
C PRO A 121 41.29 1.74 -26.50
N LYS A 122 41.28 0.51 -27.01
CA LYS A 122 41.16 0.27 -28.45
C LYS A 122 39.93 0.89 -29.09
N VAL A 123 38.84 0.99 -28.34
CA VAL A 123 37.58 1.65 -28.77
C VAL A 123 37.81 3.12 -29.03
N ILE A 124 38.47 3.83 -28.11
CA ILE A 124 38.78 5.25 -28.25
C ILE A 124 39.70 5.47 -29.44
N LYS A 125 40.76 4.68 -29.56
CA LYS A 125 41.70 4.75 -30.72
C LYS A 125 41.03 4.46 -32.07
N LYS A 126 39.94 3.64 -32.07
CA LYS A 126 39.19 3.32 -33.29
C LYS A 126 38.22 4.43 -33.69
N LEU A 127 37.50 4.98 -32.71
CA LEU A 127 36.42 5.98 -32.93
C LEU A 127 36.99 7.40 -33.07
N TYR A 128 38.08 7.69 -32.38
CA TYR A 128 38.71 8.99 -32.34
C TYR A 128 40.22 8.86 -32.75
N PRO A 129 40.51 8.62 -34.04
CA PRO A 129 41.88 8.50 -34.54
C PRO A 129 42.58 9.86 -34.47
N GLN A 130 43.84 9.86 -34.10
CA GLN A 130 44.68 11.06 -34.05
C GLN A 130 44.87 11.69 -35.43
N GLY A 131 44.92 13.00 -35.49
CA GLY A 131 45.08 13.76 -36.70
C GLY A 131 43.82 13.98 -37.52
N ASP A 132 42.64 13.58 -36.95
CA ASP A 132 41.32 13.95 -37.45
C ASP A 132 40.82 15.13 -36.62
N GLU A 133 40.68 16.32 -37.23
CA GLU A 133 40.31 17.56 -36.52
C GLU A 133 39.05 17.41 -35.63
N GLN A 134 38.07 16.63 -36.07
CA GLN A 134 36.85 16.42 -35.35
C GLN A 134 37.08 15.50 -34.14
N SER A 135 37.87 14.47 -34.27
CA SER A 135 38.27 13.56 -33.20
C SER A 135 39.12 14.25 -32.13
N ASP A 136 40.10 15.05 -32.59
CA ASP A 136 40.97 15.81 -31.67
C ASP A 136 40.20 16.86 -30.87
N CYS A 137 39.19 17.51 -31.46
CA CYS A 137 38.27 18.41 -30.73
C CYS A 137 37.47 17.70 -29.66
N ILE A 138 36.95 16.48 -29.92
CA ILE A 138 36.19 15.70 -28.95
C ILE A 138 37.09 15.24 -27.81
N VAL A 139 38.27 14.73 -28.09
CA VAL A 139 39.25 14.31 -27.08
C VAL A 139 39.68 15.49 -26.20
N LEU A 140 39.95 16.64 -26.78
CA LEU A 140 40.29 17.87 -26.07
C LEU A 140 39.08 18.32 -25.19
N GLY A 141 37.87 18.22 -25.71
CA GLY A 141 36.65 18.51 -24.98
C GLY A 141 36.51 17.65 -23.73
N PHE A 142 36.75 16.35 -23.81
CA PHE A 142 36.73 15.45 -22.62
C PHE A 142 37.83 15.83 -21.63
N ILE A 143 39.05 16.06 -22.05
CA ILE A 143 40.17 16.45 -21.17
C ILE A 143 39.83 17.77 -20.44
N THR A 144 39.30 18.75 -21.18
CA THR A 144 38.95 20.07 -20.62
C THR A 144 37.80 19.97 -19.61
N GLU A 145 36.72 19.28 -19.97
CA GLU A 145 35.56 19.16 -19.06
C GLU A 145 35.86 18.30 -17.81
N CYS A 146 36.67 17.25 -17.96
CA CYS A 146 37.14 16.48 -16.80
C CYS A 146 38.03 17.34 -15.89
N SER A 147 38.91 18.15 -16.46
CA SER A 147 39.78 19.05 -15.69
C SER A 147 39.00 20.16 -14.98
N LEU A 148 37.97 20.74 -15.63
CA LEU A 148 37.09 21.74 -15.01
C LEU A 148 36.29 21.13 -13.87
N THR A 149 35.71 19.94 -14.10
CA THR A 149 34.92 19.24 -13.05
C THR A 149 35.81 18.83 -11.87
N ALA A 150 37.05 18.40 -12.11
CA ALA A 150 37.99 18.09 -11.03
C ALA A 150 38.39 19.33 -10.21
N LYS A 151 38.52 20.51 -10.86
CA LYS A 151 38.74 21.79 -10.16
C LYS A 151 37.56 22.23 -9.32
N ASP A 152 36.32 21.94 -9.75
CA ASP A 152 35.15 22.20 -8.97
C ASP A 152 35.13 21.34 -7.66
N PHE A 153 35.71 20.14 -7.71
CA PHE A 153 35.95 19.30 -6.52
C PHE A 153 37.04 19.88 -5.61
N GLU A 154 38.14 20.39 -6.17
CA GLU A 154 39.18 21.07 -5.40
C GLU A 154 38.62 22.28 -4.62
N LEU A 155 37.80 23.11 -5.29
CA LEU A 155 37.09 24.23 -4.64
C LEU A 155 36.08 23.75 -3.57
N SER A 156 35.40 22.66 -3.80
CA SER A 156 34.46 22.08 -2.83
C SER A 156 35.21 21.46 -1.63
N ASP A 157 36.38 20.86 -1.85
CA ASP A 157 37.24 20.33 -0.79
C ASP A 157 37.88 21.45 0.05
N GLU A 158 38.29 22.59 -0.57
CA GLU A 158 38.75 23.76 0.17
C GLU A 158 37.60 24.40 0.96
N LEU A 159 36.41 24.52 0.41
CA LEU A 159 35.20 24.96 1.12
C LEU A 159 34.84 24.00 2.27
N ASN A 160 34.96 22.70 2.05
CA ASN A 160 34.74 21.66 3.07
C ASN A 160 35.82 21.69 4.16
N LYS A 161 37.08 22.01 3.83
CA LYS A 161 38.15 22.22 4.81
C LYS A 161 37.93 23.50 5.66
N LEU A 162 37.20 24.50 5.14
CA LEU A 162 36.88 25.75 5.84
C LEU A 162 35.60 25.66 6.72
N THR A 163 34.69 24.70 6.46
CA THR A 163 33.35 24.72 7.03
C THR A 163 32.96 23.52 7.89
N ILE A 164 33.70 22.40 7.92
CA ILE A 164 33.24 21.18 8.62
C ILE A 164 34.45 20.43 9.22
N ASP A 165 34.46 20.27 10.53
CA ASP A 165 35.16 19.16 11.18
C ASP A 165 34.59 17.85 10.61
N LYS A 166 35.35 17.24 9.76
CA LYS A 166 35.26 15.99 8.98
C LYS A 166 34.01 15.11 9.11
N PRO A 167 33.45 14.65 7.93
CA PRO A 167 32.54 13.50 7.87
C PRO A 167 33.08 12.23 8.56
N ASP A 168 34.39 12.05 8.62
CA ASP A 168 35.06 10.95 9.32
C ASP A 168 34.65 10.86 10.79
N ASP A 169 34.38 12.00 11.48
CA ASP A 169 33.93 11.99 12.87
C ASP A 169 32.53 11.36 13.02
N TRP A 170 31.68 11.43 12.00
CA TRP A 170 30.35 10.81 12.03
C TRP A 170 30.41 9.29 11.84
N ILE A 171 31.31 8.82 10.97
CA ILE A 171 31.57 7.40 10.70
C ILE A 171 32.29 6.79 11.90
N ASP A 172 33.35 7.45 12.37
CA ASP A 172 34.13 7.02 13.54
C ASP A 172 33.30 6.96 14.81
N MET A 173 32.32 7.86 14.97
CA MET A 173 31.40 7.90 16.09
C MET A 173 30.42 6.71 16.08
N PHE A 174 30.01 6.24 14.89
CA PHE A 174 29.09 5.13 14.71
C PHE A 174 29.80 3.78 14.75
N ASP A 175 30.88 3.60 13.98
CA ASP A 175 31.59 2.33 13.85
C ASP A 175 32.37 1.92 15.11
N LYS A 176 32.83 2.89 15.93
CA LYS A 176 33.58 2.63 17.18
C LYS A 176 32.68 2.39 18.38
N ASN A 177 31.36 2.63 18.27
CA ASN A 177 30.46 2.56 19.42
C ASN A 177 29.41 1.45 19.24
N GLU A 178 29.71 0.26 19.77
CA GLU A 178 28.84 -0.89 19.72
C GLU A 178 27.43 -0.64 20.31
N ILE A 179 27.32 0.23 21.33
CA ILE A 179 26.04 0.51 22.01
C ILE A 179 25.15 1.39 21.14
N LEU A 180 25.70 2.45 20.52
CA LEU A 180 24.93 3.34 19.66
C LEU A 180 24.50 2.63 18.39
N SER A 181 25.40 1.88 17.73
CA SER A 181 25.11 1.14 16.50
C SER A 181 24.11 -0.01 16.69
N GLN A 182 24.05 -0.61 17.89
CA GLN A 182 23.11 -1.67 18.20
C GLN A 182 21.65 -1.20 18.30
N PHE A 183 21.39 0.02 18.78
CA PHE A 183 20.06 0.50 19.12
C PHE A 183 19.61 1.72 18.34
N ALA A 184 20.47 2.33 17.54
CA ALA A 184 20.15 3.50 16.75
C ALA A 184 20.75 3.43 15.34
N GLU A 185 20.15 4.16 14.42
CA GLU A 185 20.57 4.27 13.04
C GLU A 185 21.01 5.71 12.75
N ASN A 186 22.14 5.89 12.06
CA ASN A 186 22.66 7.21 11.72
C ASN A 186 21.98 7.73 10.44
N LEU A 187 21.09 8.71 10.57
CA LEU A 187 20.37 9.29 9.43
C LEU A 187 21.27 10.12 8.52
N ASN A 188 22.35 10.71 9.03
CA ASN A 188 23.29 11.44 8.19
C ASN A 188 24.04 10.48 7.25
N LEU A 189 24.43 9.31 7.71
CA LEU A 189 25.03 8.28 6.85
C LEU A 189 24.06 7.78 5.78
N LYS A 190 22.79 7.60 6.11
CA LYS A 190 21.75 7.31 5.11
C LYS A 190 21.66 8.42 4.05
N GLY A 191 21.73 9.68 4.47
CA GLY A 191 21.74 10.82 3.56
C GLY A 191 22.95 10.81 2.63
N LEU A 192 24.15 10.55 3.15
CA LEU A 192 25.39 10.40 2.38
C LEU A 192 25.32 9.29 1.34
N ASN A 193 24.70 8.15 1.72
CA ASN A 193 24.52 7.01 0.84
C ASN A 193 23.42 7.21 -0.22
N GLY A 194 22.66 8.33 -0.13
CA GLY A 194 21.52 8.58 -1.02
C GLY A 194 20.31 7.69 -0.75
N GLU A 195 20.20 7.15 0.46
CA GLU A 195 19.10 6.27 0.89
C GLU A 195 17.87 7.06 1.38
N ILE A 196 18.03 8.37 1.60
CA ILE A 196 16.94 9.25 2.03
C ILE A 196 16.26 9.85 0.81
N ASP A 197 14.95 9.74 0.76
CA ASP A 197 14.11 10.32 -0.27
C ASP A 197 14.15 11.85 -0.25
N LYS A 198 14.01 12.47 -1.44
CA LYS A 198 13.94 13.93 -1.51
C LYS A 198 12.62 14.42 -0.92
N ILE A 199 12.72 15.18 0.16
CA ILE A 199 11.56 15.68 0.91
C ILE A 199 11.25 17.11 0.48
N VAL A 200 9.97 17.41 0.32
CA VAL A 200 9.47 18.75 0.04
C VAL A 200 8.91 19.35 1.34
N ASP A 201 9.55 20.41 1.84
CA ASP A 201 9.06 21.17 2.98
C ASP A 201 8.10 22.26 2.49
N PHE A 202 6.82 21.97 2.50
CA PHE A 202 5.77 22.87 2.00
C PHE A 202 5.28 23.89 3.04
N ASP A 203 5.66 23.74 4.31
CA ASP A 203 5.12 24.52 5.43
C ASP A 203 6.22 25.22 6.25
N GLY A 204 7.48 25.19 5.80
CA GLY A 204 8.65 25.75 6.51
C GLY A 204 8.92 25.10 7.86
N LYS A 205 8.43 23.86 8.07
CA LYS A 205 8.58 23.16 9.35
C LYS A 205 9.99 22.68 9.61
N MET A 206 10.78 22.51 8.58
CA MET A 206 12.20 22.16 8.70
C MET A 206 13.00 23.31 9.28
N ASP A 207 12.67 24.55 8.92
CA ASP A 207 13.29 25.73 9.47
C ASP A 207 12.84 25.99 10.93
N GLU A 208 11.56 25.72 11.24
CA GLU A 208 11.04 25.76 12.62
C GLU A 208 11.74 24.71 13.51
N LEU A 209 11.93 23.48 12.99
CA LEU A 209 12.67 22.41 13.65
C LEU A 209 14.13 22.82 13.89
N SER A 210 14.80 23.31 12.85
CA SER A 210 16.19 23.80 12.93
C SER A 210 16.35 24.91 13.99
N THR A 211 15.45 25.89 13.97
CA THR A 211 15.43 26.99 14.94
C THR A 211 15.22 26.45 16.37
N THR A 212 14.34 25.49 16.55
CA THR A 212 14.08 24.89 17.87
C THR A 212 15.32 24.19 18.42
N LEU A 213 16.04 23.45 17.59
CA LEU A 213 17.26 22.72 17.95
C LEU A 213 18.44 23.69 18.31
N CYS A 214 18.45 24.89 17.75
CA CYS A 214 19.46 25.93 18.04
C CYS A 214 19.19 26.67 19.33
N ARG A 215 18.07 26.44 20.02
CA ARG A 215 17.72 27.20 21.24
C ARG A 215 18.61 26.84 22.44
N LYS A 216 19.08 27.84 23.16
CA LYS A 216 19.85 27.62 24.41
C LYS A 216 19.04 26.93 25.51
N LYS A 217 17.73 27.24 25.58
CA LYS A 217 16.82 26.62 26.54
C LYS A 217 15.80 25.80 25.74
N LYS A 218 15.60 24.53 26.10
CA LYS A 218 14.71 23.58 25.43
C LYS A 218 15.12 23.29 23.96
N PRO A 219 16.30 22.76 23.70
CA PRO A 219 16.73 22.37 22.36
C PRO A 219 16.09 21.02 21.93
N ASN A 220 14.86 20.75 22.40
CA ASN A 220 14.15 19.52 22.10
C ASN A 220 12.85 19.85 21.37
N ALA A 221 12.62 19.19 20.25
CA ALA A 221 11.42 19.34 19.43
C ALA A 221 10.49 18.14 19.57
N LEU A 222 9.19 18.40 19.60
CA LEU A 222 8.16 17.37 19.57
C LEU A 222 7.27 17.57 18.33
N LEU A 223 7.42 16.70 17.35
CA LEU A 223 6.61 16.69 16.15
C LEU A 223 5.27 16.03 16.45
N VAL A 224 4.19 16.79 16.38
CA VAL A 224 2.82 16.32 16.69
C VAL A 224 1.96 16.46 15.45
N GLY A 225 1.38 15.36 14.97
CA GLY A 225 0.51 15.37 13.80
C GLY A 225 -0.12 14.02 13.53
N PRO A 226 -1.12 13.93 12.65
CA PRO A 226 -1.71 12.66 12.26
C PRO A 226 -0.68 11.65 11.73
N ALA A 227 -1.01 10.35 11.76
CA ALA A 227 -0.16 9.34 11.12
C ALA A 227 -0.11 9.58 9.60
N GLY A 228 1.06 9.36 8.98
CA GLY A 228 1.22 9.52 7.52
C GLY A 228 1.36 10.97 7.03
N THR A 229 1.56 11.96 7.92
CA THR A 229 1.80 13.37 7.54
C THR A 229 3.27 13.71 7.33
N GLY A 230 4.19 12.74 7.34
CA GLY A 230 5.59 12.96 7.03
C GLY A 230 6.46 13.42 8.19
N LYS A 231 6.10 13.15 9.47
CA LYS A 231 6.90 13.51 10.66
C LYS A 231 8.32 12.92 10.62
N THR A 232 8.44 11.65 10.35
CA THR A 232 9.72 10.92 10.23
C THR A 232 10.52 11.45 9.05
N SER A 233 9.85 11.63 7.90
CA SER A 233 10.47 12.18 6.70
C SER A 233 11.04 13.60 6.92
N LEU A 234 10.37 14.46 7.74
CA LEU A 234 10.88 15.78 8.05
C LEU A 234 12.25 15.72 8.76
N VAL A 235 12.45 14.75 9.66
CA VAL A 235 13.73 14.54 10.35
C VAL A 235 14.80 13.99 9.42
N GLU A 236 14.44 13.05 8.55
CA GLU A 236 15.30 12.55 7.48
C GLU A 236 15.72 13.67 6.53
N GLY A 237 14.77 14.55 6.15
CA GLY A 237 15.07 15.74 5.35
C GLY A 237 16.04 16.71 6.03
N LEU A 238 15.93 16.89 7.34
CA LEU A 238 16.88 17.68 8.09
C LEU A 238 18.28 17.04 8.07
N ALA A 239 18.37 15.72 8.28
CA ALA A 239 19.64 15.00 8.17
C ALA A 239 20.26 15.16 6.77
N ASN A 240 19.44 15.08 5.73
CA ASN A 240 19.90 15.29 4.35
C ASN A 240 20.37 16.76 4.10
N LYS A 241 19.66 17.77 4.63
CA LYS A 241 20.09 19.18 4.57
C LYS A 241 21.45 19.39 5.26
N ILE A 242 21.67 18.72 6.40
CA ILE A 242 22.96 18.78 7.12
C ILE A 242 24.08 18.22 6.25
N VAL A 243 23.83 17.06 5.62
CA VAL A 243 24.81 16.40 4.75
C VAL A 243 25.12 17.21 3.49
N MET A 244 24.10 17.86 2.91
CA MET A 244 24.26 18.69 1.70
C MET A 244 24.86 20.08 1.99
N GLY A 245 25.07 20.42 3.28
CA GLY A 245 25.58 21.74 3.67
C GLY A 245 24.54 22.87 3.63
N ASP A 246 23.26 22.54 3.44
CA ASP A 246 22.15 23.51 3.38
C ASP A 246 21.53 23.82 4.74
N ALA A 247 22.06 23.25 5.81
CA ALA A 247 21.58 23.46 7.17
C ALA A 247 22.19 24.75 7.80
N PRO A 248 21.47 25.41 8.75
CA PRO A 248 22.04 26.54 9.50
C PRO A 248 23.36 26.16 10.19
N GLU A 249 24.30 27.09 10.25
CA GLU A 249 25.66 26.88 10.77
C GLU A 249 25.69 26.22 12.16
N LEU A 250 24.73 26.56 13.04
CA LEU A 250 24.64 26.02 14.40
C LEU A 250 24.28 24.53 14.47
N ILE A 251 23.72 23.96 13.41
CA ILE A 251 23.37 22.54 13.32
C ILE A 251 24.11 21.80 12.19
N ALA A 252 24.95 22.50 11.44
CA ALA A 252 25.67 21.93 10.30
C ALA A 252 26.58 20.76 10.68
N ASN A 253 27.10 20.74 11.90
CA ASN A 253 27.94 19.67 12.43
C ASN A 253 27.18 18.65 13.31
N LYS A 254 25.83 18.71 13.36
CA LYS A 254 25.03 17.79 14.16
C LYS A 254 24.80 16.46 13.42
N VAL A 255 24.70 15.41 14.20
CA VAL A 255 24.41 14.05 13.72
C VAL A 255 23.11 13.57 14.35
N ILE A 256 22.19 13.09 13.51
CA ILE A 256 20.87 12.62 13.94
C ILE A 256 20.86 11.10 13.98
N TYR A 257 20.59 10.53 15.15
CA TYR A 257 20.43 9.11 15.38
C TYR A 257 18.96 8.75 15.60
N SER A 258 18.40 7.91 14.73
CA SER A 258 17.06 7.36 14.88
C SER A 258 17.10 6.18 15.85
N VAL A 259 16.50 6.33 17.03
CA VAL A 259 16.54 5.35 18.11
C VAL A 259 15.41 4.33 17.97
N SER A 260 15.74 3.04 17.92
CA SER A 260 14.79 1.95 17.89
C SER A 260 14.49 1.42 19.29
N LEU A 261 13.39 1.88 19.88
CA LEU A 261 12.96 1.40 21.21
C LEU A 261 12.58 -0.10 21.16
N SER A 262 12.04 -0.58 20.06
CA SER A 262 11.70 -1.99 19.85
C SER A 262 12.94 -2.89 19.92
N SER A 263 14.08 -2.45 19.37
CA SER A 263 15.35 -3.19 19.45
C SER A 263 15.90 -3.24 20.87
N MET A 264 15.68 -2.18 21.67
CA MET A 264 16.10 -2.17 23.08
C MET A 264 15.31 -3.13 23.95
N VAL A 265 14.01 -3.34 23.62
CA VAL A 265 13.10 -4.27 24.32
C VAL A 265 13.32 -5.72 23.86
N ALA A 266 13.70 -5.93 22.60
CA ALA A 266 13.89 -7.26 22.05
C ALA A 266 14.93 -8.09 22.84
N GLY A 267 14.55 -9.32 23.20
CA GLY A 267 15.41 -10.24 23.96
C GLY A 267 15.65 -9.86 25.43
N THR A 268 14.83 -8.95 26.01
CA THR A 268 14.84 -8.70 27.46
C THR A 268 13.80 -9.59 28.14
N GLU A 269 14.23 -10.43 29.06
CA GLU A 269 13.32 -11.26 29.88
C GLU A 269 12.76 -10.50 31.08
N TYR A 270 13.53 -9.54 31.59
CA TYR A 270 13.19 -8.74 32.77
C TYR A 270 13.27 -7.25 32.47
N ARG A 271 12.35 -6.50 33.05
CA ARG A 271 12.22 -5.05 32.95
C ARG A 271 13.55 -4.30 33.20
N GLY A 272 14.29 -4.64 34.25
CA GLY A 272 15.55 -3.99 34.59
C GLY A 272 16.64 -4.12 33.52
N GLN A 273 16.53 -5.08 32.60
CA GLN A 273 17.48 -5.19 31.48
C GLN A 273 17.22 -4.11 30.42
N PHE A 274 15.98 -3.80 30.12
CA PHE A 274 15.63 -2.70 29.23
C PHE A 274 16.06 -1.35 29.81
N GLU A 275 15.77 -1.12 31.09
CA GLU A 275 16.15 0.11 31.78
C GLU A 275 17.66 0.32 31.77
N LYS A 276 18.42 -0.74 32.04
CA LYS A 276 19.88 -0.71 31.99
C LYS A 276 20.40 -0.43 30.58
N ARG A 277 19.84 -1.06 29.55
CA ARG A 277 20.23 -0.78 28.15
C ARG A 277 19.97 0.68 27.77
N LEU A 278 18.81 1.23 28.16
CA LEU A 278 18.48 2.61 27.91
C LEU A 278 19.41 3.57 28.68
N GLU A 279 19.73 3.25 29.92
CA GLU A 279 20.68 4.03 30.73
C GLU A 279 22.08 4.00 30.13
N ASP A 280 22.58 2.84 29.74
CA ASP A 280 23.87 2.67 29.08
C ASP A 280 23.92 3.45 27.75
N PHE A 281 22.85 3.37 26.94
CA PHE A 281 22.72 4.12 25.70
C PHE A 281 22.73 5.64 25.93
N VAL A 282 21.97 6.13 26.89
CA VAL A 282 21.91 7.55 27.26
C VAL A 282 23.26 8.05 27.80
N ASN A 283 23.94 7.26 28.61
CA ASN A 283 25.25 7.61 29.12
C ASN A 283 26.31 7.65 28.01
N GLU A 284 26.19 6.81 27.01
CA GLU A 284 27.06 6.85 25.84
C GLU A 284 26.76 8.07 24.97
N ALA A 285 25.48 8.33 24.68
CA ALA A 285 25.04 9.48 23.89
C ALA A 285 25.50 10.84 24.47
N LYS A 286 25.58 10.97 25.78
CA LYS A 286 26.05 12.19 26.45
C LYS A 286 27.51 12.55 26.16
N LYS A 287 28.33 11.61 25.75
CA LYS A 287 29.74 11.87 25.43
C LYS A 287 29.90 12.72 24.16
N TYR A 288 28.85 12.81 23.35
CA TYR A 288 28.86 13.48 22.06
C TYR A 288 27.95 14.72 22.07
N THR A 289 28.54 15.89 22.03
CA THR A 289 27.82 17.18 22.10
C THR A 289 27.11 17.53 20.79
N ASN A 290 27.49 16.89 19.68
CA ASN A 290 26.94 17.10 18.36
C ASN A 290 25.79 16.12 18.02
N LEU A 291 25.43 15.20 18.95
CA LEU A 291 24.39 14.19 18.76
C LEU A 291 22.99 14.76 19.00
N ILE A 292 22.06 14.41 18.09
CA ILE A 292 20.62 14.61 18.23
C ILE A 292 19.96 13.24 18.20
N LEU A 293 19.18 12.91 19.22
CA LEU A 293 18.39 11.66 19.24
C LEU A 293 17.03 11.92 18.59
N PHE A 294 16.69 11.12 17.61
CA PHE A 294 15.33 11.06 17.07
C PHE A 294 14.61 9.82 17.62
N ILE A 295 13.46 10.04 18.25
CA ILE A 295 12.64 8.97 18.83
C ILE A 295 11.27 9.05 18.18
N ASP A 296 11.01 8.11 17.27
CA ASP A 296 9.68 7.96 16.73
C ASP A 296 8.76 7.28 17.76
N GLU A 297 7.47 7.59 17.70
CA GLU A 297 6.50 7.11 18.70
C GLU A 297 6.94 7.34 20.16
N VAL A 298 7.47 8.53 20.45
CA VAL A 298 8.04 8.88 21.77
C VAL A 298 7.06 8.65 22.93
N HIS A 299 5.76 8.58 22.68
CA HIS A 299 4.72 8.25 23.67
C HIS A 299 4.90 6.85 24.27
N THR A 300 5.56 5.93 23.57
CA THR A 300 5.85 4.57 24.04
C THR A 300 6.78 4.56 25.26
N LEU A 301 7.61 5.59 25.42
CA LEU A 301 8.46 5.78 26.62
C LEU A 301 7.67 6.06 27.89
N ILE A 302 6.45 6.59 27.77
CA ILE A 302 5.63 7.01 28.92
C ILE A 302 4.61 5.93 29.28
N GLY A 303 4.34 4.99 28.36
CA GLY A 303 3.32 3.95 28.47
C GLY A 303 1.91 4.45 28.38
N ALA A 304 1.14 3.93 27.46
CA ALA A 304 -0.29 4.12 27.42
C ALA A 304 -0.89 3.54 28.71
N GLY A 305 -1.52 4.38 29.51
CA GLY A 305 -2.05 4.10 30.85
C GLY A 305 -3.13 3.03 30.92
N GLY A 306 -2.75 1.79 30.60
CA GLY A 306 -3.54 0.57 30.81
C GLY A 306 -2.85 -0.29 31.85
N ALA A 307 -3.56 -0.67 32.86
CA ALA A 307 -3.43 -1.64 33.97
C ALA A 307 -2.18 -2.53 34.14
N THR A 308 -1.13 -2.36 33.37
CA THR A 308 0.16 -3.02 33.54
C THR A 308 1.23 -1.98 33.88
N SER A 309 1.72 -2.04 35.09
CA SER A 309 2.65 -1.12 35.79
C SER A 309 4.04 -0.93 35.18
N ASN A 310 4.24 -1.19 33.88
CA ASN A 310 5.57 -1.37 33.30
C ASN A 310 6.19 -0.18 32.54
N SER A 311 5.45 0.90 32.33
CA SER A 311 5.88 1.96 31.41
C SER A 311 6.43 3.25 32.04
N LEU A 312 6.39 3.38 33.37
CA LEU A 312 6.69 4.64 34.07
C LEU A 312 8.18 4.97 34.23
N GLU A 313 9.09 4.04 33.97
CA GLU A 313 10.50 4.26 34.38
C GLU A 313 11.43 4.66 33.23
N ALA A 314 11.14 4.28 31.99
CA ALA A 314 11.97 4.71 30.85
C ALA A 314 11.99 6.25 30.69
N SER A 315 10.85 6.89 30.90
CA SER A 315 10.77 8.36 30.89
C SER A 315 11.58 9.00 32.00
N ASN A 316 11.74 8.33 33.16
CA ASN A 316 12.51 8.86 34.29
C ASN A 316 14.02 8.88 34.03
N ILE A 317 14.53 8.03 33.13
CA ILE A 317 15.93 8.04 32.70
C ILE A 317 16.22 9.24 31.79
N LEU A 318 15.31 9.53 30.86
CA LEU A 318 15.48 10.63 29.88
C LEU A 318 15.16 12.01 30.47
N LYS A 319 14.18 12.13 31.36
CA LYS A 319 13.73 13.42 31.93
C LYS A 319 14.86 14.29 32.52
N PRO A 320 15.80 13.78 33.35
CA PRO A 320 16.90 14.58 33.88
C PRO A 320 17.81 15.12 32.79
N GLU A 321 18.06 14.33 31.75
CA GLU A 321 19.02 14.67 30.70
C GLU A 321 18.46 15.70 29.73
N LEU A 322 17.20 15.56 29.36
CA LEU A 322 16.45 16.55 28.57
C LEU A 322 16.31 17.88 29.40
N ALA A 323 16.21 17.76 30.72
CA ALA A 323 16.10 18.91 31.60
C ALA A 323 17.39 19.73 31.67
N ARG A 324 18.53 19.05 31.70
CA ARG A 324 19.86 19.68 31.77
C ARG A 324 20.32 20.19 30.40
N GLY A 325 19.69 19.72 29.30
CA GLY A 325 20.12 20.01 27.92
C GLY A 325 21.43 19.30 27.54
N THR A 326 21.77 18.22 28.26
CA THR A 326 22.95 17.39 27.97
C THR A 326 22.75 16.55 26.70
N ILE A 327 21.50 16.31 26.30
CA ILE A 327 21.10 15.61 25.08
C ILE A 327 20.07 16.47 24.38
N SER A 328 20.19 16.62 23.06
CA SER A 328 19.17 17.17 22.18
C SER A 328 18.30 16.04 21.64
N CYS A 329 16.98 16.22 21.64
CA CYS A 329 16.04 15.19 21.24
C CYS A 329 14.96 15.74 20.32
N ILE A 330 14.63 14.97 19.28
CA ILE A 330 13.44 15.15 18.44
C ILE A 330 12.51 13.96 18.72
N GLY A 331 11.31 14.24 19.21
CA GLY A 331 10.27 13.22 19.37
C GLY A 331 9.21 13.33 18.29
N ALA A 332 8.63 12.23 17.85
CA ALA A 332 7.46 12.24 16.99
C ALA A 332 6.31 11.46 17.65
N THR A 333 5.07 11.94 17.49
CA THR A 333 3.87 11.32 18.05
C THR A 333 2.61 11.80 17.34
N THR A 334 1.49 11.11 17.53
CA THR A 334 0.17 11.57 17.06
C THR A 334 -0.47 12.52 18.06
N ILE A 335 -1.50 13.28 17.61
CA ILE A 335 -2.25 14.21 18.46
C ILE A 335 -2.93 13.49 19.64
N ASN A 336 -3.52 12.32 19.34
CA ASN A 336 -4.21 11.52 20.36
C ASN A 336 -3.26 10.98 21.42
N GLU A 337 -2.13 10.43 20.99
CA GLU A 337 -1.10 9.90 21.89
C GLU A 337 -0.45 11.02 22.71
N TYR A 338 -0.15 12.17 22.07
CA TYR A 338 0.33 13.34 22.80
C TYR A 338 -0.63 13.73 23.93
N THR A 339 -1.93 13.84 23.62
CA THR A 339 -2.94 14.28 24.60
C THR A 339 -3.13 13.28 25.75
N ASN A 340 -3.05 11.99 25.44
CA ASN A 340 -3.28 10.92 26.41
C ASN A 340 -2.06 10.58 27.26
N THR A 341 -0.84 10.85 26.78
CA THR A 341 0.40 10.47 27.45
C THR A 341 1.27 11.68 27.81
N ILE A 342 1.93 12.30 26.83
CA ILE A 342 2.97 13.34 27.05
C ILE A 342 2.38 14.57 27.76
N LYS A 343 1.23 15.05 27.34
CA LYS A 343 0.55 16.20 27.93
C LYS A 343 0.21 16.01 29.41
N ARG A 344 -0.04 14.77 29.82
CA ARG A 344 -0.32 14.42 31.24
C ARG A 344 0.95 14.44 32.09
N ASP A 345 2.11 14.23 31.48
CA ASP A 345 3.41 14.35 32.13
C ASP A 345 3.94 15.77 31.97
N THR A 346 3.52 16.65 32.88
CA THR A 346 3.90 18.09 32.85
C THR A 346 5.39 18.34 32.89
N ALA A 347 6.18 17.41 33.43
CA ALA A 347 7.63 17.52 33.49
C ALA A 347 8.26 17.33 32.12
N LEU A 348 7.76 16.37 31.34
CA LEU A 348 8.22 16.10 29.99
C LEU A 348 7.69 17.14 28.99
N ASP A 349 6.40 17.48 29.05
CA ASP A 349 5.77 18.47 28.17
C ASP A 349 6.49 19.83 28.20
N ARG A 350 6.97 20.26 29.41
CA ARG A 350 7.74 21.50 29.55
C ARG A 350 9.15 21.46 28.94
N ARG A 351 9.65 20.30 28.54
CA ARG A 351 11.01 20.14 28.01
C ARG A 351 11.04 20.13 26.50
N PHE A 352 9.93 19.81 25.87
CA PHE A 352 9.79 19.84 24.42
C PHE A 352 9.12 21.14 23.95
N GLU A 353 9.54 21.61 22.78
CA GLU A 353 8.81 22.59 21.98
C GLU A 353 7.96 21.85 20.97
N ARG A 354 6.67 22.15 20.93
CA ARG A 354 5.73 21.46 20.05
C ARG A 354 5.73 22.06 18.66
N ILE A 355 5.97 21.26 17.66
CA ILE A 355 5.86 21.61 16.25
C ILE A 355 4.70 20.78 15.67
N ILE A 356 3.64 21.49 15.26
CA ILE A 356 2.45 20.83 14.72
C ILE A 356 2.66 20.58 13.24
N ILE A 357 2.61 19.30 12.85
CA ILE A 357 2.68 18.86 11.47
C ILE A 357 1.26 18.61 11.00
N ARG A 358 0.77 19.42 10.08
CA ARG A 358 -0.55 19.29 9.50
C ARG A 358 -0.53 18.44 8.24
N GLU A 359 -1.69 17.96 7.83
CA GLU A 359 -1.87 17.36 6.51
C GLU A 359 -1.70 18.45 5.43
N PRO A 360 -0.94 18.21 4.37
CA PRO A 360 -0.91 19.10 3.21
C PRO A 360 -2.29 19.30 2.63
N SER A 361 -2.63 20.53 2.28
CA SER A 361 -3.85 20.84 1.54
C SER A 361 -3.79 20.25 0.12
N ARG A 362 -4.93 20.15 -0.54
CA ARG A 362 -5.02 19.70 -1.93
C ARG A 362 -4.06 20.46 -2.84
N PHE A 363 -4.04 21.79 -2.73
CA PHE A 363 -3.18 22.65 -3.55
C PHE A 363 -1.69 22.36 -3.32
N GLU A 364 -1.28 22.22 -2.07
CA GLU A 364 0.10 21.87 -1.72
C GLU A 364 0.46 20.46 -2.23
N MET A 365 -0.49 19.52 -2.20
CA MET A 365 -0.26 18.18 -2.75
C MET A 365 -0.09 18.20 -4.28
N GLU A 366 -0.80 19.06 -5.01
CA GLU A 366 -0.64 19.23 -6.45
C GLU A 366 0.79 19.72 -6.81
N GLU A 367 1.40 20.52 -5.94
CA GLU A 367 2.80 20.98 -6.10
C GLU A 367 3.84 19.90 -5.69
N ILE A 368 3.56 19.16 -4.63
CA ILE A 368 4.47 18.14 -4.06
C ILE A 368 4.49 16.87 -4.92
N LEU A 369 3.33 16.45 -5.43
CA LEU A 369 3.12 15.16 -6.07
C LEU A 369 4.07 14.88 -7.25
N PRO A 370 4.37 15.84 -8.17
CA PRO A 370 5.31 15.63 -9.26
C PRO A 370 6.73 15.32 -8.77
N THR A 371 7.15 15.96 -7.67
CA THR A 371 8.48 15.72 -7.09
C THR A 371 8.57 14.31 -6.51
N ILE A 372 7.55 13.87 -5.77
CA ILE A 372 7.45 12.50 -5.25
C ILE A 372 7.41 11.50 -6.41
N ALA A 373 6.58 11.74 -7.42
CA ALA A 373 6.45 10.87 -8.59
C ALA A 373 7.80 10.69 -9.32
N SER A 374 8.59 11.75 -9.45
CA SER A 374 9.91 11.68 -10.12
C SER A 374 10.89 10.75 -9.42
N TYR A 375 10.79 10.61 -8.09
CA TYR A 375 11.56 9.67 -7.30
C TYR A 375 11.13 8.22 -7.61
N TYR A 376 9.82 7.96 -7.55
CA TYR A 376 9.27 6.64 -7.86
C TYR A 376 9.44 6.24 -9.33
N GLU A 377 9.52 7.20 -10.27
CA GLU A 377 9.89 6.96 -11.67
C GLU A 377 11.29 6.35 -11.80
N LYS A 378 12.23 6.82 -11.00
CA LYS A 378 13.59 6.28 -10.97
C LYS A 378 13.62 4.89 -10.35
N PHE A 379 12.94 4.71 -9.21
CA PHE A 379 12.90 3.45 -8.46
C PHE A 379 12.24 2.32 -9.25
N HIS A 380 11.06 2.57 -9.82
CA HIS A 380 10.33 1.58 -10.61
C HIS A 380 10.77 1.51 -12.07
N THR A 381 11.57 2.44 -12.55
CA THR A 381 11.97 2.57 -13.97
C THR A 381 10.74 2.73 -14.87
N VAL A 382 9.77 3.53 -14.46
CA VAL A 382 8.51 3.83 -15.17
C VAL A 382 8.40 5.33 -15.44
N LYS A 383 7.34 5.74 -16.15
CA LYS A 383 6.98 7.15 -16.34
C LYS A 383 5.52 7.35 -15.95
N TYR A 384 5.24 8.28 -15.04
CA TYR A 384 3.87 8.65 -14.70
C TYR A 384 3.34 9.68 -15.69
N THR A 385 2.14 9.43 -16.25
CA THR A 385 1.50 10.40 -17.14
C THR A 385 0.87 11.53 -16.33
N ASN A 386 0.84 12.75 -16.88
CA ASN A 386 0.19 13.89 -16.22
C ASN A 386 -1.27 13.57 -15.88
N SER A 387 -2.00 12.92 -16.78
CA SER A 387 -3.38 12.52 -16.52
C SER A 387 -3.53 11.50 -15.38
N PHE A 388 -2.49 10.73 -15.05
CA PHE A 388 -2.47 9.89 -13.86
C PHE A 388 -2.30 10.75 -12.61
N LEU A 389 -1.29 11.62 -12.58
CA LEU A 389 -0.97 12.48 -11.42
C LEU A 389 -2.11 13.43 -11.08
N ASP A 390 -2.72 14.08 -12.06
CA ASP A 390 -3.88 14.98 -11.89
C ASP A 390 -5.08 14.29 -11.21
N ASN A 391 -5.25 12.99 -11.47
CA ASN A 391 -6.36 12.22 -10.92
C ASN A 391 -6.04 11.49 -9.61
N VAL A 392 -4.76 11.35 -9.21
CA VAL A 392 -4.40 10.65 -7.95
C VAL A 392 -5.07 11.29 -6.75
N ILE A 393 -5.03 12.62 -6.66
CA ILE A 393 -5.60 13.38 -5.54
C ILE A 393 -7.12 13.19 -5.48
N ASP A 394 -7.83 13.31 -6.61
CA ASP A 394 -9.29 13.11 -6.69
C ASP A 394 -9.68 11.70 -6.23
N TYR A 395 -8.91 10.70 -6.66
CA TYR A 395 -9.15 9.32 -6.26
C TYR A 395 -8.83 9.07 -4.78
N CYS A 396 -7.78 9.70 -4.23
CA CYS A 396 -7.46 9.65 -2.80
C CYS A 396 -8.60 10.21 -1.96
N GLU A 397 -9.10 11.39 -2.30
CA GLU A 397 -10.20 12.05 -1.57
C GLU A 397 -11.49 11.24 -1.63
N LYS A 398 -11.76 10.66 -2.79
CA LYS A 398 -12.98 9.87 -3.01
C LYS A 398 -12.95 8.49 -2.37
N TYR A 399 -11.82 7.80 -2.40
CA TYR A 399 -11.75 6.37 -2.05
C TYR A 399 -10.90 6.06 -0.81
N ILE A 400 -10.10 7.03 -0.31
CA ILE A 400 -9.25 6.85 0.88
C ILE A 400 -9.42 8.04 1.85
N PRO A 401 -10.62 8.27 2.40
CA PRO A 401 -10.86 9.40 3.30
C PRO A 401 -10.19 9.24 4.67
N ASN A 402 -9.83 8.01 5.08
CA ASN A 402 -9.35 7.69 6.43
C ASN A 402 -7.83 7.75 6.58
N LYS A 403 -7.09 8.04 5.51
CA LYS A 403 -5.65 8.27 5.53
C LYS A 403 -5.33 9.72 5.21
N PHE A 404 -4.18 10.17 5.69
CA PHE A 404 -3.71 11.54 5.50
C PHE A 404 -2.69 11.64 4.36
N TYR A 405 -2.59 12.82 3.75
CA TYR A 405 -1.53 13.17 2.83
C TYR A 405 -0.20 13.41 3.58
N PRO A 406 0.95 13.13 2.95
CA PRO A 406 1.16 12.61 1.59
C PRO A 406 1.05 11.08 1.46
N ASP A 407 1.02 10.33 2.58
CA ASP A 407 1.12 8.86 2.64
C ASP A 407 0.11 8.13 1.72
N LYS A 408 -1.17 8.54 1.75
CA LYS A 408 -2.21 7.93 0.89
C LYS A 408 -1.95 8.10 -0.62
N ALA A 409 -1.28 9.18 -1.03
CA ALA A 409 -0.94 9.41 -2.44
C ALA A 409 0.33 8.63 -2.82
N ILE A 410 1.31 8.56 -1.92
CA ILE A 410 2.53 7.78 -2.07
C ILE A 410 2.19 6.29 -2.25
N ASP A 411 1.33 5.74 -1.39
CA ASP A 411 0.87 4.34 -1.50
C ASP A 411 0.33 4.00 -2.90
N ILE A 412 -0.40 4.93 -3.52
CA ILE A 412 -0.98 4.73 -4.85
C ILE A 412 0.09 4.81 -5.94
N ILE A 413 0.97 5.82 -5.87
CA ILE A 413 2.06 6.01 -6.84
C ILE A 413 2.95 4.77 -6.83
N ASP A 414 3.40 4.35 -5.66
CA ASP A 414 4.25 3.18 -5.48
C ASP A 414 3.59 1.91 -6.04
N HIS A 415 2.34 1.64 -5.63
CA HIS A 415 1.60 0.46 -6.09
C HIS A 415 1.40 0.45 -7.61
N CYS A 416 0.96 1.57 -8.20
CA CYS A 416 0.70 1.64 -9.64
C CYS A 416 2.01 1.57 -10.45
N GLY A 417 3.11 2.15 -9.93
CA GLY A 417 4.44 2.02 -10.50
C GLY A 417 4.94 0.58 -10.51
N ALA A 418 4.84 -0.10 -9.36
CA ALA A 418 5.18 -1.51 -9.23
C ALA A 418 4.34 -2.39 -10.16
N GLN A 419 3.02 -2.14 -10.24
CA GLN A 419 2.12 -2.88 -11.12
C GLN A 419 2.47 -2.68 -12.60
N ALA A 420 2.77 -1.45 -13.02
CA ALA A 420 3.18 -1.15 -14.40
C ALA A 420 4.49 -1.85 -14.74
N LYS A 421 5.48 -1.83 -13.83
CA LYS A 421 6.74 -2.55 -13.97
C LYS A 421 6.52 -4.05 -14.11
N VAL A 422 5.74 -4.68 -13.23
CA VAL A 422 5.45 -6.13 -13.27
C VAL A 422 4.72 -6.51 -14.55
N ASN A 423 3.76 -5.70 -15.00
CA ASN A 423 3.02 -5.97 -16.24
C ASN A 423 3.89 -5.83 -17.49
N PHE A 424 4.84 -4.90 -17.48
CA PHE A 424 5.76 -4.66 -18.59
C PHE A 424 6.84 -5.75 -18.68
N TRP A 425 7.40 -6.15 -17.52
CA TRP A 425 8.46 -7.16 -17.43
C TRP A 425 7.91 -8.59 -17.35
N HIS A 426 6.92 -8.91 -18.17
CA HIS A 426 6.37 -10.27 -18.21
C HIS A 426 7.35 -11.20 -18.95
N VAL A 427 8.16 -11.93 -18.16
CA VAL A 427 9.01 -13.01 -18.67
C VAL A 427 8.14 -14.10 -19.27
N THR A 428 8.48 -14.52 -20.50
CA THR A 428 7.72 -15.57 -21.21
C THR A 428 7.69 -16.87 -20.40
N PRO A 429 6.61 -17.69 -20.49
CA PRO A 429 6.52 -18.97 -19.77
C PRO A 429 7.72 -19.88 -19.99
N SER A 430 8.29 -19.89 -21.21
CA SER A 430 9.47 -20.69 -21.55
C SER A 430 10.71 -20.29 -20.77
N ILE A 431 10.93 -18.99 -20.52
CA ILE A 431 12.07 -18.51 -19.72
C ILE A 431 11.87 -18.86 -18.24
N LYS A 432 10.62 -18.77 -17.73
CA LYS A 432 10.30 -19.21 -16.36
C LYS A 432 10.55 -20.69 -16.14
N GLU A 433 10.23 -21.52 -17.10
CA GLU A 433 10.50 -22.95 -17.05
C GLU A 433 12.01 -23.23 -16.98
N ILE A 434 12.81 -22.57 -17.82
CA ILE A 434 14.28 -22.69 -17.79
C ILE A 434 14.84 -22.19 -16.46
N GLN A 435 14.32 -21.07 -15.91
CA GLN A 435 14.72 -20.56 -14.59
C GLN A 435 14.46 -21.58 -13.49
N VAL A 436 13.27 -22.20 -13.48
CA VAL A 436 12.90 -23.23 -12.50
C VAL A 436 13.78 -24.47 -12.63
N GLU A 437 14.08 -24.89 -13.87
CA GLU A 437 15.00 -26.01 -14.12
C GLU A 437 16.43 -25.70 -13.64
N THR A 438 16.90 -24.48 -13.91
CA THR A 438 18.24 -24.00 -13.47
C THR A 438 18.31 -23.94 -11.96
N MET A 439 17.28 -23.43 -11.26
CA MET A 439 17.20 -23.41 -9.81
C MET A 439 17.18 -24.82 -9.21
N LYS A 440 16.40 -25.74 -9.80
CA LYS A 440 16.38 -27.14 -9.35
C LYS A 440 17.71 -27.84 -9.55
N ALA A 441 18.41 -27.56 -10.65
CA ALA A 441 19.73 -28.09 -10.92
C ALA A 441 20.79 -27.53 -9.97
N ALA A 442 20.69 -26.23 -9.61
CA ALA A 442 21.61 -25.58 -8.65
C ALA A 442 21.49 -26.14 -7.23
N LEU A 443 20.37 -26.76 -6.88
CA LEU A 443 20.18 -27.44 -5.58
C LEU A 443 20.85 -28.83 -5.55
N ASP A 444 21.28 -29.37 -6.70
CA ASP A 444 21.97 -30.68 -6.77
C ASP A 444 23.46 -30.47 -7.07
N PRO A 445 24.36 -30.60 -6.06
CA PRO A 445 25.80 -30.31 -6.21
C PRO A 445 26.51 -31.28 -7.16
N LYS A 446 25.85 -32.33 -7.66
CA LYS A 446 26.42 -33.34 -8.57
C LYS A 446 26.08 -33.08 -10.05
N LYS A 447 25.25 -32.09 -10.35
CA LYS A 447 24.86 -31.77 -11.73
C LYS A 447 25.65 -30.58 -12.26
N ASP A 448 26.13 -30.71 -13.50
CA ASP A 448 26.71 -29.60 -14.26
C ASP A 448 25.54 -28.71 -14.80
N HIS A 449 25.52 -27.43 -14.42
CA HIS A 449 24.44 -26.50 -14.80
C HIS A 449 24.88 -25.54 -15.91
N THR A 450 26.09 -25.69 -16.43
CA THR A 450 26.69 -24.75 -17.40
C THR A 450 25.82 -24.60 -18.65
N GLU A 451 25.31 -25.70 -19.16
CA GLU A 451 24.45 -25.70 -20.35
C GLU A 451 23.09 -25.04 -20.11
N LEU A 452 22.50 -25.27 -18.93
CA LEU A 452 21.22 -24.62 -18.54
C LEU A 452 21.40 -23.11 -18.31
N LEU A 453 22.50 -22.68 -17.72
CA LEU A 453 22.82 -21.28 -17.54
C LEU A 453 23.08 -20.58 -18.89
N GLU A 454 23.78 -21.23 -19.84
CA GLU A 454 23.95 -20.71 -21.20
C GLU A 454 22.60 -20.60 -21.95
N ARG A 455 21.73 -21.59 -21.83
CA ARG A 455 20.37 -21.54 -22.40
C ARG A 455 19.54 -20.41 -21.80
N LEU A 456 19.59 -20.23 -20.48
CA LEU A 456 18.89 -19.16 -19.77
C LEU A 456 19.41 -17.78 -20.23
N ASN A 457 20.73 -17.60 -20.27
CA ASN A 457 21.34 -16.35 -20.71
C ASN A 457 21.01 -16.02 -22.16
N ASN A 458 21.09 -16.98 -23.07
CA ASN A 458 20.72 -16.79 -24.47
C ASN A 458 19.23 -16.46 -24.65
N SER A 459 18.36 -17.05 -23.81
CA SER A 459 16.93 -16.77 -23.84
C SER A 459 16.59 -15.41 -23.24
N LEU A 460 17.32 -14.99 -22.20
CA LEU A 460 17.21 -13.67 -21.61
C LEU A 460 17.74 -12.57 -22.55
N GLU A 461 18.87 -12.81 -23.25
CA GLU A 461 19.38 -11.87 -24.24
C GLU A 461 18.38 -11.63 -25.37
N LYS A 462 17.80 -12.70 -25.94
CA LYS A 462 16.77 -12.58 -26.98
C LYS A 462 15.51 -11.87 -26.48
N TRP A 463 15.14 -12.08 -25.21
CA TRP A 463 14.01 -11.40 -24.61
C TRP A 463 14.30 -9.93 -24.35
N THR A 464 15.51 -9.59 -23.89
CA THR A 464 15.92 -8.19 -23.67
C THR A 464 16.07 -7.42 -24.98
N GLU A 465 16.48 -8.07 -26.09
CA GLU A 465 16.51 -7.46 -27.43
C GLU A 465 15.10 -7.11 -27.94
N GLY A 466 14.07 -7.83 -27.48
CA GLY A 466 12.66 -7.59 -27.83
C GLY A 466 11.91 -6.63 -26.90
N VAL A 467 12.55 -6.17 -25.81
CA VAL A 467 11.93 -5.22 -24.88
C VAL A 467 12.06 -3.80 -25.45
N PRO A 468 10.97 -3.03 -25.55
CA PRO A 468 11.05 -1.64 -25.99
C PRO A 468 11.98 -0.82 -25.10
N GLU A 469 12.80 0.05 -25.70
CA GLU A 469 13.69 0.98 -24.99
C GLU A 469 12.90 2.01 -24.14
N GLU A 470 11.62 2.19 -24.45
CA GLU A 470 10.74 3.12 -23.74
C GLU A 470 10.35 2.57 -22.36
N LYS A 471 10.44 3.42 -21.35
CA LYS A 471 9.98 3.10 -19.99
C LYS A 471 8.47 2.86 -20.00
N PRO A 472 7.97 1.85 -19.25
CA PRO A 472 6.53 1.62 -19.13
C PRO A 472 5.81 2.85 -18.57
N GLU A 473 4.72 3.24 -19.20
CA GLU A 473 3.91 4.38 -18.76
C GLU A 473 2.85 3.94 -17.76
N VAL A 474 2.78 4.65 -16.64
CA VAL A 474 1.70 4.51 -15.65
C VAL A 474 0.56 5.44 -16.08
N LYS A 475 -0.54 4.83 -16.54
CA LYS A 475 -1.71 5.52 -17.08
C LYS A 475 -2.87 5.54 -16.09
N LEU A 476 -3.86 6.39 -16.34
CA LEU A 476 -5.10 6.45 -15.58
C LEU A 476 -5.82 5.07 -15.47
N SER A 477 -5.59 4.15 -16.41
CA SER A 477 -6.10 2.78 -16.33
C SER A 477 -5.59 2.03 -15.10
N HIS A 478 -4.30 2.17 -14.76
CA HIS A 478 -3.73 1.53 -13.56
C HIS A 478 -4.37 2.05 -12.27
N LEU A 479 -4.66 3.36 -12.21
CA LEU A 479 -5.38 3.96 -11.09
C LEU A 479 -6.81 3.39 -10.99
N LYS A 480 -7.52 3.29 -12.12
CA LYS A 480 -8.84 2.67 -12.17
C LYS A 480 -8.80 1.20 -11.75
N ASP A 481 -7.80 0.43 -12.16
CA ASP A 481 -7.64 -0.97 -11.80
C ASP A 481 -7.31 -1.15 -10.31
N PHE A 482 -6.47 -0.29 -9.75
CA PHE A 482 -6.17 -0.27 -8.32
C PHE A 482 -7.45 -0.09 -7.50
N PHE A 483 -8.26 0.91 -7.85
CA PHE A 483 -9.50 1.18 -7.13
C PHE A 483 -10.66 0.25 -7.53
N SER A 484 -10.60 -0.43 -8.67
CA SER A 484 -11.63 -1.41 -9.03
C SER A 484 -11.66 -2.59 -8.07
N LYS A 485 -10.52 -2.97 -7.52
CA LYS A 485 -10.41 -3.99 -6.45
C LYS A 485 -10.93 -3.49 -5.10
N LYS A 486 -10.98 -2.17 -4.89
CA LYS A 486 -11.51 -1.50 -3.68
C LYS A 486 -12.92 -0.94 -3.88
N ARG A 487 -13.52 -1.07 -5.08
CA ARG A 487 -14.87 -0.62 -5.38
C ARG A 487 -15.92 -1.52 -4.72
N ASN A 488 -17.15 -1.00 -4.66
CA ASN A 488 -18.36 -1.70 -4.30
C ASN A 488 -18.28 -3.19 -4.74
N PRO A 489 -18.59 -4.14 -3.86
CA PRO A 489 -18.52 -5.57 -4.16
C PRO A 489 -19.34 -6.00 -5.37
N LEU A 490 -20.28 -5.17 -5.79
CA LEU A 490 -21.12 -5.36 -6.97
C LEU A 490 -20.68 -4.48 -8.17
N SER A 491 -19.43 -4.01 -8.21
CA SER A 491 -18.92 -3.18 -9.33
C SER A 491 -18.68 -3.95 -10.62
N ASN A 492 -18.68 -5.28 -10.57
CA ASN A 492 -18.47 -6.14 -11.74
C ASN A 492 -19.82 -6.56 -12.36
N THR A 493 -20.17 -6.02 -13.53
CA THR A 493 -21.42 -6.33 -14.24
C THR A 493 -21.59 -7.82 -14.54
N VAL A 494 -20.50 -8.54 -14.82
CA VAL A 494 -20.53 -10.00 -15.02
C VAL A 494 -20.89 -10.74 -13.73
N LEU A 495 -20.41 -10.26 -12.58
CA LEU A 495 -20.76 -10.82 -11.27
C LEU A 495 -22.25 -10.58 -10.97
N ILE A 496 -22.74 -9.36 -11.22
CA ILE A 496 -24.16 -9.00 -11.06
C ILE A 496 -25.02 -9.96 -11.89
N ASP A 497 -24.68 -10.16 -13.16
CA ASP A 497 -25.42 -11.07 -14.04
C ASP A 497 -25.44 -12.51 -13.53
N LYS A 498 -24.31 -13.02 -13.04
CA LYS A 498 -24.24 -14.37 -12.45
C LYS A 498 -25.10 -14.49 -11.20
N CYS A 499 -25.01 -13.51 -10.28
CA CYS A 499 -25.79 -13.49 -9.05
C CYS A 499 -27.30 -13.45 -9.37
N PHE A 500 -27.75 -12.54 -10.23
CA PHE A 500 -29.17 -12.41 -10.57
C PHE A 500 -29.71 -13.64 -11.31
N LYS A 501 -28.97 -14.28 -12.18
CA LYS A 501 -29.36 -15.57 -12.79
C LYS A 501 -29.56 -16.69 -11.76
N CYS A 502 -28.77 -16.70 -10.68
CA CYS A 502 -28.97 -17.66 -9.58
C CYS A 502 -30.21 -17.32 -8.74
N ILE A 503 -30.42 -16.03 -8.47
CA ILE A 503 -31.56 -15.52 -7.69
C ILE A 503 -32.89 -15.79 -8.43
N GLU A 504 -32.97 -15.52 -9.72
CA GLU A 504 -34.14 -15.78 -10.56
C GLU A 504 -34.59 -17.26 -10.58
N LYS A 505 -33.64 -18.19 -10.43
CA LYS A 505 -33.97 -19.63 -10.31
C LYS A 505 -34.63 -19.98 -8.97
N SER A 506 -34.34 -19.20 -7.91
CA SER A 506 -34.74 -19.51 -6.55
C SER A 506 -35.99 -18.73 -6.11
N ILE A 507 -36.24 -17.56 -6.71
CA ILE A 507 -37.35 -16.67 -6.37
C ILE A 507 -38.46 -16.79 -7.41
N VAL A 508 -39.69 -16.91 -6.92
CA VAL A 508 -40.89 -17.14 -7.75
C VAL A 508 -41.77 -15.90 -7.74
N GLY A 509 -42.26 -15.50 -8.91
CA GLY A 509 -43.29 -14.44 -9.04
C GLY A 509 -42.78 -13.00 -9.01
N GLN A 510 -41.45 -12.76 -8.83
CA GLN A 510 -40.89 -11.42 -8.64
C GLN A 510 -40.00 -10.97 -9.82
N LYS A 511 -40.31 -11.34 -11.05
CA LYS A 511 -39.45 -11.07 -12.21
C LYS A 511 -39.20 -9.59 -12.46
N GLU A 512 -40.23 -8.77 -12.32
CA GLU A 512 -40.15 -7.33 -12.56
C GLU A 512 -39.31 -6.63 -11.49
N LEU A 513 -39.51 -6.98 -10.22
CA LEU A 513 -38.67 -6.52 -9.11
C LEU A 513 -37.20 -6.86 -9.35
N LEU A 514 -36.90 -8.11 -9.69
CA LEU A 514 -35.53 -8.56 -9.96
C LEU A 514 -34.89 -7.81 -11.13
N LYS A 515 -35.65 -7.55 -12.20
CA LYS A 515 -35.18 -6.77 -13.33
C LYS A 515 -34.83 -5.34 -12.93
N ASN A 516 -35.77 -4.65 -12.25
CA ASN A 516 -35.58 -3.26 -11.82
C ASN A 516 -34.41 -3.13 -10.82
N LEU A 517 -34.33 -4.06 -9.84
CA LEU A 517 -33.23 -4.09 -8.87
C LEU A 517 -31.89 -4.29 -9.57
N LYS A 518 -31.81 -5.24 -10.54
CA LYS A 518 -30.61 -5.46 -11.32
C LYS A 518 -30.18 -4.22 -12.09
N GLU A 519 -31.11 -3.53 -12.75
CA GLU A 519 -30.84 -2.30 -13.49
C GLU A 519 -30.28 -1.21 -12.56
N LYS A 520 -30.87 -1.02 -11.38
CA LYS A 520 -30.42 -0.02 -10.39
C LYS A 520 -29.03 -0.32 -9.85
N ILE A 521 -28.78 -1.56 -9.43
CA ILE A 521 -27.46 -2.00 -8.96
C ILE A 521 -26.42 -1.84 -10.08
N THR A 522 -26.78 -2.14 -11.33
CA THR A 522 -25.86 -1.97 -12.47
C THR A 522 -25.54 -0.49 -12.71
N LEU A 523 -26.53 0.42 -12.66
CA LEU A 523 -26.30 1.85 -12.79
C LEU A 523 -25.41 2.38 -11.66
N SER A 524 -25.68 1.97 -10.43
CA SER A 524 -24.83 2.32 -9.27
C SER A 524 -23.40 1.81 -9.46
N SER A 525 -23.23 0.58 -9.95
CA SER A 525 -21.90 0.00 -10.19
C SER A 525 -21.09 0.77 -11.24
N LEU A 526 -21.75 1.43 -12.17
CA LEU A 526 -21.14 2.29 -13.19
C LEU A 526 -20.89 3.72 -12.70
N GLY A 527 -21.26 4.03 -11.45
CA GLY A 527 -21.12 5.38 -10.87
C GLY A 527 -22.18 6.37 -11.37
N ILE A 528 -23.23 5.91 -12.01
CA ILE A 528 -24.34 6.73 -12.49
C ILE A 528 -25.42 6.74 -11.39
N ARG A 529 -25.46 7.81 -10.58
CA ARG A 529 -26.44 7.98 -9.50
C ARG A 529 -27.47 9.05 -9.86
N LYS A 530 -28.65 8.94 -9.27
CA LYS A 530 -29.74 9.93 -9.45
C LYS A 530 -29.48 11.27 -8.75
N THR A 531 -28.59 11.32 -7.78
CA THR A 531 -28.29 12.51 -6.97
C THR A 531 -26.82 12.90 -7.11
N ASP A 532 -26.57 14.21 -7.14
CA ASP A 532 -25.23 14.79 -7.19
C ASP A 532 -24.41 14.54 -5.91
N ASN A 533 -25.03 13.99 -4.85
CA ASN A 533 -24.38 13.60 -3.61
C ASN A 533 -23.68 12.24 -3.73
N PHE A 534 -22.44 12.25 -4.16
CA PHE A 534 -21.57 11.07 -4.23
C PHE A 534 -21.13 10.54 -2.83
N SER A 535 -21.52 11.22 -1.76
CA SER A 535 -21.10 10.90 -0.39
C SER A 535 -22.06 9.96 0.36
N SER A 536 -23.25 9.67 -0.14
CA SER A 536 -24.20 8.77 0.52
C SER A 536 -24.08 7.31 0.01
N PRO A 537 -24.34 6.29 0.84
CA PRO A 537 -24.45 4.89 0.40
C PRO A 537 -25.70 4.69 -0.46
N ASP A 538 -25.70 3.66 -1.31
CA ASP A 538 -26.94 3.26 -2.00
C ASP A 538 -27.89 2.60 -1.00
N CYS A 539 -29.11 3.12 -0.88
CA CYS A 539 -30.10 2.63 0.07
C CYS A 539 -31.38 2.16 -0.64
N TYR A 540 -31.68 0.88 -0.52
CA TYR A 540 -32.85 0.23 -1.13
C TYR A 540 -33.79 -0.35 -0.08
N VAL A 541 -35.10 -0.19 -0.28
CA VAL A 541 -36.11 -0.77 0.59
C VAL A 541 -36.90 -1.84 -0.15
N VAL A 542 -36.95 -3.04 0.42
CA VAL A 542 -37.83 -4.11 -0.02
C VAL A 542 -39.07 -4.13 0.87
N SER A 543 -40.21 -3.75 0.32
CA SER A 543 -41.47 -3.64 1.04
C SER A 543 -42.46 -4.75 0.66
N GLY A 544 -43.44 -4.99 1.52
CA GLY A 544 -44.48 -5.95 1.24
C GLY A 544 -45.34 -6.25 2.47
N SER A 545 -46.49 -6.89 2.25
CA SER A 545 -47.37 -7.33 3.34
C SER A 545 -46.65 -8.32 4.28
N LYS A 546 -47.17 -8.53 5.48
CA LYS A 546 -46.69 -9.59 6.38
C LYS A 546 -46.68 -10.92 5.64
N PHE A 547 -45.62 -11.70 5.80
CA PHE A 547 -45.41 -13.02 5.17
C PHE A 547 -45.33 -13.01 3.62
N SER A 548 -45.12 -11.87 2.99
CA SER A 548 -44.91 -11.79 1.53
C SER A 548 -43.60 -12.42 1.05
N GLY A 549 -42.72 -12.83 1.97
CA GLY A 549 -41.44 -13.47 1.63
C GLY A 549 -40.25 -12.55 1.62
N LYS A 550 -40.31 -11.35 2.26
CA LYS A 550 -39.20 -10.38 2.35
C LYS A 550 -37.93 -11.00 2.89
N SER A 551 -37.97 -11.58 4.07
CA SER A 551 -36.79 -12.22 4.69
C SER A 551 -36.26 -13.37 3.85
N TYR A 552 -37.15 -14.19 3.26
CA TYR A 552 -36.72 -15.25 2.33
C TYR A 552 -35.99 -14.69 1.10
N PHE A 553 -36.49 -13.59 0.54
CA PHE A 553 -35.82 -12.89 -0.57
C PHE A 553 -34.41 -12.45 -0.16
N LEU A 554 -34.27 -11.80 1.00
CA LEU A 554 -32.99 -11.33 1.50
C LEU A 554 -32.03 -12.48 1.85
N ASP A 555 -32.53 -13.58 2.40
CA ASP A 555 -31.71 -14.77 2.67
C ASP A 555 -31.10 -15.36 1.40
N ILE A 556 -31.92 -15.54 0.35
CA ILE A 556 -31.44 -16.02 -0.95
C ILE A 556 -30.45 -15.02 -1.58
N PHE A 557 -30.74 -13.73 -1.44
CA PHE A 557 -29.86 -12.68 -1.95
C PHE A 557 -28.51 -12.71 -1.23
N LYS A 558 -28.52 -12.74 0.10
CA LYS A 558 -27.34 -12.90 0.96
C LYS A 558 -26.52 -14.12 0.60
N ASP A 559 -27.15 -15.32 0.60
CA ASP A 559 -26.46 -16.57 0.32
C ASP A 559 -25.82 -16.59 -1.07
N THR A 560 -26.50 -15.98 -2.05
CA THR A 560 -25.98 -15.91 -3.42
C THR A 560 -24.78 -14.96 -3.49
N LEU A 561 -24.84 -13.81 -2.86
CA LEU A 561 -23.74 -12.85 -2.83
C LEU A 561 -22.51 -13.43 -2.10
N GLN A 562 -22.71 -14.06 -0.95
CA GLN A 562 -21.63 -14.70 -0.19
C GLN A 562 -20.94 -15.82 -0.97
N LYS A 563 -21.68 -16.64 -1.71
CA LYS A 563 -21.14 -17.69 -2.58
C LYS A 563 -20.24 -17.12 -3.70
N HIS A 564 -20.47 -15.89 -4.10
CA HIS A 564 -19.67 -15.22 -5.12
C HIS A 564 -18.61 -14.27 -4.53
N GLY A 565 -18.30 -14.42 -3.22
CA GLY A 565 -17.20 -13.69 -2.56
C GLY A 565 -17.53 -12.24 -2.16
N VAL A 566 -18.81 -11.88 -2.15
CA VAL A 566 -19.26 -10.55 -1.69
C VAL A 566 -19.44 -10.56 -0.17
N ASN A 567 -18.86 -9.58 0.51
CA ASN A 567 -19.05 -9.40 1.93
C ASN A 567 -20.47 -8.91 2.22
N VAL A 568 -21.22 -9.66 3.05
CA VAL A 568 -22.58 -9.30 3.43
C VAL A 568 -22.69 -9.24 4.94
N LEU A 569 -23.04 -8.07 5.45
CA LEU A 569 -23.36 -7.81 6.87
C LEU A 569 -24.88 -7.86 7.04
N SER A 570 -25.40 -8.84 7.75
CA SER A 570 -26.84 -9.04 7.91
C SER A 570 -27.26 -8.88 9.36
N TYR A 571 -28.26 -8.04 9.60
CA TYR A 571 -28.85 -7.75 10.90
C TYR A 571 -30.37 -7.84 10.82
N SER A 572 -31.00 -8.10 11.98
CA SER A 572 -32.43 -7.88 12.16
C SER A 572 -32.65 -6.53 12.87
N GLY A 573 -33.69 -5.79 12.51
CA GLY A 573 -34.08 -4.56 13.19
C GLY A 573 -34.28 -4.75 14.69
N VAL A 574 -34.69 -5.98 15.13
CA VAL A 574 -34.77 -6.34 16.52
C VAL A 574 -33.43 -6.22 17.26
N HIS A 575 -32.31 -6.40 16.54
CA HIS A 575 -30.97 -6.22 17.12
C HIS A 575 -30.73 -4.78 17.59
N PHE A 576 -31.43 -3.83 16.99
CA PHE A 576 -31.37 -2.40 17.27
C PHE A 576 -32.66 -1.87 17.93
N ALA A 577 -33.44 -2.74 18.59
CA ALA A 577 -34.72 -2.41 19.19
C ALA A 577 -34.63 -2.02 20.67
N ASP A 578 -33.47 -2.04 21.30
CA ASP A 578 -33.26 -1.74 22.72
C ASP A 578 -32.55 -0.38 22.92
N LEU A 579 -32.58 0.12 24.14
CA LEU A 579 -31.94 1.39 24.53
C LEU A 579 -30.41 1.41 24.32
N TYR A 580 -29.77 0.23 24.19
CA TYR A 580 -28.34 0.09 23.93
C TYR A 580 -28.02 0.04 22.42
N ALA A 581 -29.02 0.14 21.56
CA ALA A 581 -28.88 0.09 20.12
C ALA A 581 -27.89 1.13 19.56
N PRO A 582 -27.84 2.39 20.04
CA PRO A 582 -26.82 3.34 19.63
C PRO A 582 -25.39 2.84 19.82
N HIS A 583 -25.12 2.12 20.92
CA HIS A 583 -23.79 1.53 21.16
C HIS A 583 -23.47 0.39 20.18
N LYS A 584 -24.46 -0.43 19.82
CA LYS A 584 -24.28 -1.51 18.85
C LYS A 584 -23.97 -0.99 17.44
N ILE A 585 -24.35 0.25 17.15
CA ILE A 585 -24.02 0.92 15.90
C ILE A 585 -22.62 1.53 15.96
N ALA A 586 -22.31 2.30 17.03
CA ALA A 586 -21.19 3.21 17.10
C ALA A 586 -19.96 2.68 17.87
N THR A 587 -20.15 1.77 18.84
CA THR A 587 -19.07 1.33 19.75
C THR A 587 -19.14 -0.16 20.03
N SER A 588 -17.97 -0.81 20.19
CA SER A 588 -17.92 -2.20 20.64
C SER A 588 -18.21 -2.33 22.14
N GLN A 589 -18.88 -3.41 22.53
CA GLN A 589 -19.04 -3.81 23.92
C GLN A 589 -18.51 -5.24 24.10
N GLY A 590 -17.38 -5.36 24.81
CA GLY A 590 -16.73 -6.65 25.01
C GLY A 590 -16.27 -7.30 23.68
N ASN A 591 -16.67 -8.54 23.44
CA ASN A 591 -16.29 -9.28 22.22
C ASN A 591 -17.18 -9.00 20.99
N ASN A 592 -18.19 -8.12 21.12
CA ASN A 592 -19.11 -7.81 20.01
C ASN A 592 -18.67 -6.54 19.29
N THR A 593 -18.21 -6.68 18.05
CA THR A 593 -17.89 -5.57 17.16
C THR A 593 -19.15 -4.83 16.71
N SER A 594 -19.13 -3.50 16.74
CA SER A 594 -20.22 -2.64 16.28
C SER A 594 -20.40 -2.68 14.75
N LEU A 595 -21.52 -2.13 14.25
CA LEU A 595 -21.74 -1.99 12.81
C LEU A 595 -20.62 -1.15 12.15
N CYS A 596 -20.28 -0.01 12.77
CA CYS A 596 -19.24 0.90 12.25
C CYS A 596 -17.86 0.24 12.21
N GLU A 597 -17.48 -0.53 13.24
CA GLU A 597 -16.20 -1.27 13.24
C GLU A 597 -16.14 -2.36 12.16
N LYS A 598 -17.24 -3.08 11.93
CA LYS A 598 -17.27 -4.06 10.83
C LYS A 598 -17.13 -3.40 9.47
N VAL A 599 -17.71 -2.22 9.29
CA VAL A 599 -17.54 -1.45 8.05
C VAL A 599 -16.13 -0.89 7.92
N LEU A 600 -15.45 -0.50 9.02
CA LEU A 600 -14.04 -0.15 8.98
C LEU A 600 -13.15 -1.29 8.47
N ILE A 601 -13.44 -2.52 8.92
CA ILE A 601 -12.69 -3.71 8.48
C ILE A 601 -13.05 -4.07 7.02
N THR A 602 -14.32 -3.93 6.65
CA THR A 602 -14.87 -4.30 5.34
C THR A 602 -15.69 -3.17 4.73
N PRO A 603 -15.05 -2.08 4.24
CA PRO A 603 -15.76 -0.89 3.77
C PRO A 603 -16.62 -1.11 2.51
N ASN A 604 -16.39 -2.23 1.80
CA ASN A 604 -17.10 -2.59 0.59
C ASN A 604 -18.06 -3.75 0.87
N SER A 605 -19.09 -3.51 1.68
CA SER A 605 -20.03 -4.55 2.11
C SER A 605 -21.44 -4.26 1.63
N VAL A 606 -22.21 -5.32 1.42
CA VAL A 606 -23.67 -5.22 1.33
C VAL A 606 -24.24 -5.36 2.73
N ILE A 607 -24.95 -4.34 3.19
CA ILE A 607 -25.56 -4.30 4.54
C ILE A 607 -27.04 -4.60 4.39
N ILE A 608 -27.50 -5.61 5.08
CA ILE A 608 -28.92 -6.02 5.09
C ILE A 608 -29.48 -5.83 6.49
N ILE A 609 -30.54 -5.04 6.62
CA ILE A 609 -31.27 -4.86 7.89
C ILE A 609 -32.71 -5.29 7.67
N ASP A 610 -33.03 -6.49 8.12
CA ASP A 610 -34.39 -7.05 8.02
C ASP A 610 -35.29 -6.47 9.12
N ASP A 611 -36.55 -6.18 8.79
CA ASP A 611 -37.52 -5.58 9.71
C ASP A 611 -37.07 -4.23 10.31
N PHE A 612 -36.57 -3.32 9.49
CA PHE A 612 -36.04 -2.02 9.93
C PHE A 612 -37.07 -1.19 10.72
N HIS A 613 -38.34 -1.40 10.50
CA HIS A 613 -39.43 -0.74 11.25
C HIS A 613 -39.44 -1.08 12.74
N LYS A 614 -38.66 -2.08 13.19
CA LYS A 614 -38.54 -2.47 14.62
C LYS A 614 -37.34 -1.79 15.31
N VAL A 615 -36.56 -0.99 14.60
CA VAL A 615 -35.42 -0.24 15.15
C VAL A 615 -35.93 0.81 16.13
N ASP A 616 -35.25 0.95 17.28
CA ASP A 616 -35.61 1.96 18.28
C ASP A 616 -35.38 3.40 17.79
N ASN A 617 -36.26 4.29 18.21
CA ASN A 617 -36.20 5.70 17.81
C ASN A 617 -34.90 6.41 18.21
N SER A 618 -34.23 5.98 19.28
CA SER A 618 -32.92 6.53 19.70
C SER A 618 -31.80 6.27 18.69
N SER A 619 -31.94 5.25 17.85
CA SER A 619 -30.99 4.88 16.82
C SER A 619 -31.23 5.55 15.45
N ILE A 620 -32.44 6.11 15.25
CA ILE A 620 -32.80 6.75 13.98
C ILE A 620 -31.89 7.90 13.60
N PRO A 621 -31.48 8.81 14.53
CA PRO A 621 -30.53 9.89 14.19
C PRO A 621 -29.18 9.37 13.68
N LEU A 622 -28.66 8.27 14.22
CA LEU A 622 -27.40 7.65 13.81
C LEU A 622 -27.51 7.05 12.40
N PHE A 623 -28.58 6.29 12.15
CA PHE A 623 -28.84 5.78 10.80
C PHE A 623 -29.09 6.90 9.78
N ASN A 624 -29.78 7.98 10.21
CA ASN A 624 -30.00 9.14 9.36
C ASN A 624 -28.66 9.79 8.94
N GLN A 625 -27.72 9.95 9.87
CA GLN A 625 -26.38 10.44 9.58
C GLN A 625 -25.63 9.53 8.59
N ILE A 626 -25.65 8.20 8.83
CA ILE A 626 -25.03 7.21 7.96
C ILE A 626 -25.60 7.27 6.54
N PHE A 627 -26.94 7.36 6.40
CA PHE A 627 -27.59 7.33 5.09
C PHE A 627 -27.47 8.67 4.34
N LYS A 628 -27.39 9.79 5.07
CA LYS A 628 -27.24 11.14 4.51
C LYS A 628 -25.79 11.42 4.09
N ASP A 629 -24.86 11.26 5.04
CA ASP A 629 -23.47 11.71 4.92
C ASP A 629 -22.54 10.59 4.46
N GLY A 630 -22.99 9.32 4.53
CA GLY A 630 -22.18 8.15 4.18
C GLY A 630 -20.99 7.93 5.11
N ARG A 631 -20.82 8.75 6.13
CA ARG A 631 -19.71 8.71 7.08
C ARG A 631 -20.19 8.88 8.49
N PHE A 632 -19.57 8.14 9.40
CA PHE A 632 -19.90 8.20 10.82
C PHE A 632 -18.63 8.23 11.67
N GLN A 633 -18.47 9.29 12.49
CA GLN A 633 -17.36 9.38 13.42
C GLN A 633 -17.68 8.62 14.70
N MET A 634 -16.84 7.64 15.02
CA MET A 634 -16.95 6.85 16.23
C MET A 634 -16.35 7.58 17.44
N ASN A 635 -16.66 7.12 18.65
CA ASN A 635 -16.19 7.75 19.90
C ASN A 635 -14.66 7.69 20.08
N ASN A 636 -13.99 6.74 19.44
CA ASN A 636 -12.51 6.61 19.43
C ASN A 636 -11.83 7.55 18.44
N GLY A 637 -12.61 8.34 17.69
CA GLY A 637 -12.11 9.27 16.67
C GLY A 637 -12.00 8.68 15.26
N ASP A 638 -12.17 7.37 15.09
CA ASP A 638 -12.17 6.72 13.78
C ASP A 638 -13.41 7.10 12.97
N MET A 639 -13.24 7.16 11.64
CA MET A 639 -14.34 7.49 10.72
C MET A 639 -14.75 6.23 9.93
N ALA A 640 -15.94 5.71 10.21
CA ALA A 640 -16.51 4.63 9.43
C ALA A 640 -17.10 5.18 8.12
N ASP A 641 -16.69 4.62 6.98
CA ASP A 641 -17.09 5.05 5.64
C ASP A 641 -18.03 4.03 4.99
N PHE A 642 -19.27 4.43 4.81
CA PHE A 642 -20.35 3.66 4.20
C PHE A 642 -20.57 4.01 2.72
N THR A 643 -19.83 4.97 2.14
CA THR A 643 -20.07 5.49 0.79
C THR A 643 -19.98 4.42 -0.30
N ASN A 644 -19.23 3.36 -0.05
CA ASN A 644 -19.09 2.20 -0.94
C ASN A 644 -19.97 1.01 -0.53
N CYS A 645 -20.82 1.16 0.48
CA CYS A 645 -21.77 0.14 0.88
C CYS A 645 -23.06 0.22 0.07
N ILE A 646 -23.71 -0.93 -0.10
CA ILE A 646 -25.11 -1.00 -0.55
C ILE A 646 -25.97 -1.45 0.62
N ILE A 647 -26.99 -0.69 0.96
CA ILE A 647 -27.84 -0.94 2.13
C ILE A 647 -29.21 -1.41 1.65
N PHE A 648 -29.62 -2.57 2.15
CA PHE A 648 -30.96 -3.13 1.94
C PHE A 648 -31.72 -3.13 3.25
N LEU A 649 -32.89 -2.49 3.23
CA LEU A 649 -33.82 -2.47 4.35
C LEU A 649 -35.07 -3.25 3.99
N THR A 650 -35.73 -3.92 4.95
CA THR A 650 -37.10 -4.38 4.76
C THR A 650 -38.06 -3.67 5.67
N SER A 651 -39.27 -3.48 5.21
CA SER A 651 -40.37 -2.91 5.99
C SER A 651 -41.68 -3.54 5.63
N ASP A 652 -42.58 -3.59 6.64
CA ASP A 652 -43.97 -3.89 6.41
C ASP A 652 -44.69 -2.65 5.84
N LEU A 653 -45.80 -2.88 5.12
CA LEU A 653 -46.70 -1.84 4.69
C LEU A 653 -47.64 -1.46 5.84
N SER A 654 -47.90 -0.17 6.03
CA SER A 654 -48.91 0.31 6.98
C SER A 654 -50.30 -0.11 6.53
N ASN A 655 -51.07 -0.74 7.44
CA ASN A 655 -52.48 -1.00 7.23
C ASN A 655 -53.26 0.33 7.31
N SER A 656 -53.16 1.21 6.34
CA SER A 656 -54.11 2.34 6.23
C SER A 656 -55.44 1.75 5.77
N GLN A 657 -56.35 1.51 6.70
CA GLN A 657 -57.77 1.33 6.36
C GLN A 657 -58.20 2.53 5.53
N SER A 658 -58.74 2.26 4.38
CA SER A 658 -59.35 3.24 3.45
C SER A 658 -60.37 4.12 4.19
N SER A 659 -59.99 5.33 4.58
CA SER A 659 -60.99 6.38 4.82
C SER A 659 -61.51 6.83 3.45
N MET A 660 -62.81 6.65 3.24
CA MET A 660 -63.50 7.18 2.06
C MET A 660 -63.26 8.68 1.95
N GLY A 661 -62.53 9.10 0.98
CA GLY A 661 -62.30 10.51 0.60
C GLY A 661 -61.22 10.61 -0.49
N PHE A 662 -61.45 11.45 -1.48
CA PHE A 662 -60.58 11.68 -2.63
C PHE A 662 -59.08 11.51 -2.32
N GLN A 663 -58.47 10.47 -2.83
CA GLN A 663 -57.02 10.21 -2.69
C GLN A 663 -56.32 10.65 -3.96
N GLU A 664 -55.43 11.63 -3.81
CA GLU A 664 -54.28 11.77 -4.68
C GLU A 664 -53.45 10.48 -4.58
N ALA A 665 -52.90 10.02 -5.71
CA ALA A 665 -52.08 8.81 -5.74
C ALA A 665 -50.83 9.00 -4.82
N LYS A 666 -50.93 8.47 -3.59
CA LYS A 666 -49.79 8.44 -2.63
C LYS A 666 -48.68 7.59 -3.23
N SER A 667 -47.47 8.11 -3.18
CA SER A 667 -46.28 7.38 -3.60
C SER A 667 -46.13 6.09 -2.78
N ASP A 668 -45.55 5.03 -3.35
CA ASP A 668 -45.28 3.77 -2.65
C ASP A 668 -44.47 3.97 -1.35
N LYS A 669 -43.75 5.08 -1.25
CA LYS A 669 -42.97 5.48 -0.06
C LYS A 669 -43.83 5.86 1.13
N ASP A 670 -45.05 6.45 0.93
CA ASP A 670 -45.88 6.97 1.98
C ASP A 670 -46.58 5.87 2.82
N ASN A 671 -46.58 4.64 2.32
CA ASN A 671 -47.21 3.50 2.95
C ASN A 671 -46.24 2.60 3.76
N LEU A 672 -44.98 3.01 3.92
CA LEU A 672 -43.95 2.24 4.60
C LEU A 672 -43.95 2.54 6.11
N MET A 673 -43.72 1.53 6.94
CA MET A 673 -43.54 1.67 8.38
C MET A 673 -42.12 2.03 8.76
N ILE A 674 -41.49 2.96 8.00
CA ILE A 674 -40.13 3.47 8.23
C ILE A 674 -40.25 4.96 8.62
N HIS A 675 -39.35 5.40 9.50
CA HIS A 675 -39.31 6.79 9.94
C HIS A 675 -39.12 7.73 8.76
N PRO A 676 -39.86 8.85 8.65
CA PRO A 676 -39.81 9.77 7.50
C PRO A 676 -38.43 10.32 7.18
N ASP A 677 -37.58 10.53 8.20
CA ASP A 677 -36.22 11.04 7.98
C ASP A 677 -35.33 10.04 7.25
N ILE A 678 -35.52 8.75 7.48
CA ILE A 678 -34.82 7.69 6.76
C ILE A 678 -35.31 7.57 5.32
N LEU A 679 -36.63 7.69 5.11
CA LEU A 679 -37.24 7.60 3.77
C LEU A 679 -36.73 8.65 2.78
N LYS A 680 -36.28 9.81 3.29
CA LYS A 680 -35.67 10.88 2.46
C LYS A 680 -34.38 10.43 1.76
N HIS A 681 -33.67 9.47 2.36
CA HIS A 681 -32.38 8.98 1.89
C HIS A 681 -32.47 7.63 1.18
N VAL A 682 -33.67 7.09 1.00
CA VAL A 682 -33.92 5.86 0.26
C VAL A 682 -33.97 6.17 -1.25
N ASP A 683 -33.08 5.53 -2.02
CA ASP A 683 -33.00 5.71 -3.47
C ASP A 683 -34.22 5.13 -4.17
N GLU A 684 -34.59 3.87 -3.83
CA GLU A 684 -35.70 3.17 -4.47
C GLU A 684 -36.38 2.21 -3.53
N CYS A 685 -37.72 2.05 -3.72
CA CYS A 685 -38.52 1.06 -3.02
C CYS A 685 -38.95 -0.05 -3.97
N PHE A 686 -38.79 -1.29 -3.57
CA PHE A 686 -39.13 -2.48 -4.33
C PHE A 686 -40.27 -3.24 -3.66
N PRO A 687 -41.53 -3.04 -4.06
CA PRO A 687 -42.66 -3.76 -3.48
C PRO A 687 -42.69 -5.21 -3.96
N LEU A 688 -42.75 -6.14 -3.00
CA LEU A 688 -42.99 -7.55 -3.29
C LEU A 688 -44.46 -7.77 -3.63
N LYS A 689 -44.68 -8.31 -4.82
CA LYS A 689 -46.01 -8.71 -5.27
C LYS A 689 -46.49 -9.94 -4.49
N GLU A 690 -47.77 -10.02 -4.19
CA GLU A 690 -48.36 -11.24 -3.66
C GLU A 690 -48.23 -12.38 -4.66
N ILE A 691 -47.95 -13.58 -4.14
CA ILE A 691 -47.71 -14.75 -4.97
C ILE A 691 -49.05 -15.35 -5.39
N ASP A 692 -49.26 -15.47 -6.68
CA ASP A 692 -50.42 -16.11 -7.29
C ASP A 692 -50.43 -17.65 -7.08
N GLU A 693 -51.54 -18.29 -7.36
CA GLU A 693 -51.66 -19.75 -7.24
C GLU A 693 -50.62 -20.54 -8.04
N ARG A 694 -50.25 -20.02 -9.20
CA ARG A 694 -49.19 -20.63 -10.03
C ARG A 694 -47.82 -20.55 -9.35
N GLY A 695 -47.56 -19.46 -8.69
CA GLY A 695 -46.37 -19.25 -7.88
C GLY A 695 -46.34 -20.16 -6.67
N LEU A 696 -47.47 -20.31 -5.97
CA LEU A 696 -47.60 -21.23 -4.81
C LEU A 696 -47.34 -22.67 -5.23
N ARG A 697 -47.90 -23.12 -6.35
CA ARG A 697 -47.65 -24.48 -6.88
C ARG A 697 -46.16 -24.69 -7.18
N ARG A 698 -45.51 -23.71 -7.76
CA ARG A 698 -44.06 -23.77 -8.03
C ARG A 698 -43.22 -23.79 -6.75
N ILE A 699 -43.58 -23.03 -5.72
CA ILE A 699 -42.91 -23.03 -4.42
C ILE A 699 -43.06 -24.40 -3.77
N LEU A 700 -44.28 -24.93 -3.69
CA LEU A 700 -44.51 -26.26 -3.13
C LEU A 700 -43.71 -27.35 -3.86
N TRP A 701 -43.72 -27.33 -5.20
CA TRP A 701 -42.92 -28.25 -6.00
C TRP A 701 -41.42 -28.13 -5.70
N MET A 702 -40.88 -26.92 -5.60
CA MET A 702 -39.48 -26.69 -5.27
C MET A 702 -39.11 -27.23 -3.89
N LYS A 703 -39.98 -27.01 -2.88
CA LYS A 703 -39.79 -27.53 -1.52
C LYS A 703 -39.81 -29.03 -1.46
N LEU A 704 -40.80 -29.65 -2.11
CA LEU A 704 -40.89 -31.11 -2.20
C LEU A 704 -39.70 -31.74 -2.98
N LYS A 705 -39.25 -31.08 -4.03
CA LYS A 705 -38.03 -31.51 -4.76
C LYS A 705 -36.77 -31.42 -3.89
N ARG A 706 -36.64 -30.38 -3.08
CA ARG A 706 -35.52 -30.25 -2.11
C ARG A 706 -35.61 -31.37 -1.05
N LEU A 707 -36.80 -31.65 -0.53
CA LEU A 707 -37.01 -32.73 0.40
C LEU A 707 -36.66 -34.08 -0.22
N LYS A 708 -37.15 -34.37 -1.45
CA LYS A 708 -36.80 -35.54 -2.22
C LYS A 708 -35.32 -35.76 -2.38
N ASN A 709 -34.57 -34.70 -2.73
CA ASN A 709 -33.12 -34.78 -2.89
C ASN A 709 -32.42 -35.10 -1.56
N ARG A 710 -32.81 -34.45 -0.45
CA ARG A 710 -32.24 -34.72 0.90
C ARG A 710 -32.53 -36.15 1.37
N LEU A 711 -33.71 -36.69 1.05
CA LEU A 711 -34.08 -38.05 1.42
C LEU A 711 -33.35 -39.08 0.58
N LYS A 712 -33.03 -38.74 -0.67
CA LYS A 712 -32.25 -39.63 -1.57
C LYS A 712 -30.83 -39.86 -1.05
N ASP A 713 -30.24 -38.85 -0.38
CA ASP A 713 -28.92 -38.96 0.26
C ASP A 713 -28.95 -39.98 1.44
N ASN A 714 -30.14 -40.21 2.01
CA ASN A 714 -30.41 -41.20 3.07
C ASN A 714 -31.05 -42.50 2.58
N GLU A 715 -30.93 -42.83 1.29
CA GLU A 715 -31.50 -44.02 0.64
C GLU A 715 -33.05 -44.11 0.70
N VAL A 716 -33.74 -43.01 0.90
CA VAL A 716 -35.23 -42.95 0.93
C VAL A 716 -35.72 -42.27 -0.34
N GLU A 717 -36.58 -42.94 -1.09
CA GLU A 717 -37.19 -42.45 -2.32
C GLU A 717 -38.55 -41.80 -2.05
N LEU A 718 -38.66 -40.48 -2.22
CA LEU A 718 -39.91 -39.73 -2.12
C LEU A 718 -40.49 -39.47 -3.50
N ASN A 719 -41.74 -39.88 -3.71
CA ASN A 719 -42.50 -39.65 -4.92
C ASN A 719 -43.77 -38.85 -4.64
N PHE A 720 -44.10 -37.93 -5.55
CA PHE A 720 -45.32 -37.10 -5.49
C PHE A 720 -45.79 -36.75 -6.88
N ASP A 721 -47.12 -36.63 -7.05
CA ASP A 721 -47.71 -36.30 -8.34
C ASP A 721 -48.28 -34.87 -8.36
N PHE A 722 -48.60 -34.42 -9.58
CA PHE A 722 -49.17 -33.10 -9.81
C PHE A 722 -50.57 -32.92 -9.17
N LYS A 723 -51.35 -34.00 -9.06
CA LYS A 723 -52.70 -33.98 -8.45
C LYS A 723 -52.59 -33.66 -6.96
N TYR A 724 -51.61 -34.24 -6.28
CA TYR A 724 -51.33 -33.95 -4.87
C TYR A 724 -50.96 -32.47 -4.62
N ILE A 725 -50.07 -31.92 -5.46
CA ILE A 725 -49.73 -30.52 -5.38
C ILE A 725 -50.94 -29.62 -5.58
N LYS A 726 -51.80 -29.96 -6.55
CA LYS A 726 -53.01 -29.19 -6.81
C LYS A 726 -54.00 -29.26 -5.61
N SER A 727 -54.22 -30.43 -5.01
CA SER A 727 -55.14 -30.58 -3.86
C SER A 727 -54.70 -29.74 -2.65
N ILE A 728 -53.39 -29.69 -2.36
CA ILE A 728 -52.86 -28.85 -1.28
C ILE A 728 -53.14 -27.38 -1.58
N ILE A 729 -52.90 -26.90 -2.79
CA ILE A 729 -53.12 -25.49 -3.13
C ILE A 729 -54.61 -25.13 -3.12
N ASP A 730 -55.46 -26.01 -3.62
CA ASP A 730 -56.92 -25.80 -3.60
C ASP A 730 -57.45 -25.71 -2.15
N SER A 731 -56.89 -26.49 -1.19
CA SER A 731 -57.23 -26.40 0.24
C SER A 731 -56.80 -25.10 0.88
N LEU A 732 -55.90 -24.31 0.29
CA LEU A 732 -55.43 -23.01 0.79
C LEU A 732 -56.21 -21.83 0.20
N SER A 733 -57.20 -22.05 -0.65
CA SER A 733 -57.98 -21.00 -1.32
C SER A 733 -58.67 -20.04 -0.36
N ASN A 734 -59.09 -20.49 0.80
CA ASN A 734 -59.84 -19.70 1.81
C ASN A 734 -58.90 -19.07 2.86
N GLU A 735 -57.59 -19.28 2.83
CA GLU A 735 -56.68 -18.76 3.84
C GLU A 735 -56.29 -17.32 3.51
N LYS A 736 -56.28 -16.44 4.54
CA LYS A 736 -55.91 -15.02 4.42
C LYS A 736 -54.45 -14.85 4.02
N VAL A 737 -53.57 -15.73 4.50
CA VAL A 737 -52.10 -15.68 4.23
C VAL A 737 -51.68 -17.04 3.68
N LYS A 738 -51.83 -17.20 2.36
CA LYS A 738 -51.62 -18.48 1.65
C LYS A 738 -50.23 -19.08 1.82
N ILE A 739 -49.18 -18.27 1.93
CA ILE A 739 -47.81 -18.76 2.10
C ILE A 739 -47.56 -19.28 3.50
N GLU A 740 -48.07 -18.62 4.54
CA GLU A 740 -47.94 -19.08 5.92
C GLU A 740 -48.70 -20.39 6.12
N ALA A 741 -49.92 -20.47 5.63
CA ALA A 741 -50.71 -21.68 5.67
C ALA A 741 -50.04 -22.84 4.90
N LEU A 742 -49.42 -22.55 3.73
CA LEU A 742 -48.62 -23.52 2.97
C LEU A 742 -47.42 -24.02 3.78
N ASN A 743 -46.66 -23.14 4.41
CA ASN A 743 -45.53 -23.52 5.25
C ASN A 743 -45.93 -24.36 6.46
N LYS A 744 -47.01 -23.97 7.14
CA LYS A 744 -47.56 -24.73 8.24
C LYS A 744 -47.99 -26.12 7.80
N LYS A 745 -48.66 -26.22 6.67
CA LYS A 745 -49.14 -27.52 6.12
C LYS A 745 -47.95 -28.43 5.69
N ILE A 746 -46.91 -27.87 5.11
CA ILE A 746 -45.68 -28.62 4.79
C ILE A 746 -45.03 -29.16 6.06
N LEU A 747 -44.91 -28.36 7.11
CA LEU A 747 -44.29 -28.76 8.38
C LEU A 747 -45.13 -29.77 9.14
N SER A 748 -46.43 -29.50 9.32
CA SER A 748 -47.30 -30.34 10.17
C SER A 748 -47.77 -31.60 9.49
N GLU A 749 -48.05 -31.57 8.19
CA GLU A 749 -48.64 -32.74 7.50
C GLU A 749 -47.59 -33.53 6.72
N ILE A 750 -46.87 -32.86 5.82
CA ILE A 750 -45.93 -33.53 4.90
C ILE A 750 -44.69 -34.05 5.61
N THR A 751 -44.05 -33.17 6.44
CA THR A 751 -42.81 -33.55 7.13
C THR A 751 -43.09 -34.61 8.19
N THR A 752 -44.18 -34.49 8.94
CA THR A 752 -44.58 -35.49 9.93
C THR A 752 -44.93 -36.85 9.31
N TYR A 753 -45.67 -36.85 8.20
CA TYR A 753 -45.96 -38.08 7.46
C TYR A 753 -44.70 -38.76 6.96
N VAL A 754 -43.78 -38.01 6.33
CA VAL A 754 -42.52 -38.51 5.88
C VAL A 754 -41.66 -39.05 7.00
N SER A 755 -41.59 -38.34 8.16
CA SER A 755 -40.87 -38.81 9.34
C SER A 755 -41.40 -40.10 9.90
N ASN A 756 -42.72 -40.20 10.06
CA ASN A 756 -43.38 -41.44 10.55
C ASN A 756 -43.12 -42.61 9.60
N SER A 757 -43.26 -42.39 8.29
CA SER A 757 -42.99 -43.43 7.30
C SER A 757 -41.55 -43.94 7.31
N ILE A 758 -40.59 -43.05 7.61
CA ILE A 758 -39.17 -43.44 7.75
C ILE A 758 -38.96 -44.23 9.05
N LEU A 759 -39.59 -43.84 10.16
CA LEU A 759 -39.51 -44.56 11.43
C LEU A 759 -40.14 -45.98 11.33
N GLU A 760 -41.14 -46.15 10.47
CA GLU A 760 -41.73 -47.46 10.13
C GLU A 760 -40.86 -48.32 9.19
N GLY A 761 -39.70 -47.80 8.76
CA GLY A 761 -38.75 -48.54 7.89
C GLY A 761 -39.06 -48.48 6.38
N ASN A 762 -39.98 -47.61 5.94
CA ASN A 762 -40.36 -47.48 4.56
C ASN A 762 -39.31 -46.74 3.75
N LYS A 763 -38.65 -47.45 2.81
CA LYS A 763 -37.64 -46.85 1.87
C LYS A 763 -38.27 -46.15 0.66
N LYS A 764 -39.56 -46.39 0.39
CA LYS A 764 -40.29 -45.72 -0.70
C LYS A 764 -41.56 -45.08 -0.13
N ILE A 765 -41.64 -43.78 -0.22
CA ILE A 765 -42.73 -42.95 0.30
C ILE A 765 -43.44 -42.28 -0.86
N GLN A 766 -44.75 -42.45 -0.99
CA GLN A 766 -45.57 -41.80 -2.00
C GLN A 766 -46.59 -40.84 -1.34
N LEU A 767 -46.54 -39.59 -1.75
CA LEU A 767 -47.51 -38.57 -1.35
C LEU A 767 -48.64 -38.56 -2.39
N SER A 768 -49.85 -39.03 -2.00
CA SER A 768 -51.05 -39.09 -2.83
C SER A 768 -52.28 -38.59 -2.07
N ILE A 769 -53.36 -38.24 -2.77
CA ILE A 769 -54.59 -37.68 -2.22
C ILE A 769 -55.31 -38.64 -1.24
N GLU A 770 -55.10 -39.92 -1.34
CA GLU A 770 -55.77 -40.95 -0.53
C GLU A 770 -55.12 -41.23 0.83
N LYS A 771 -53.97 -40.60 1.14
CA LYS A 771 -53.20 -40.84 2.36
C LYS A 771 -52.86 -39.57 3.18
N SER A 772 -53.60 -38.46 2.98
CA SER A 772 -53.43 -37.24 3.75
C SER A 772 -54.50 -37.01 4.75
#